data_ebe2db764646f64c71c8b32fcb0bedfd
#
_entry.id   ebe2db764646f64c71c8b32fcb0bedfd
#
_cell.length_a   1.000
_cell.length_b   1.000
_cell.length_c   1.000
_cell.angle_alpha   90.00
_cell.angle_beta   90.00
_cell.angle_gamma   90.00
#
_symmetry.space_group_name_H-M   'P 1'
#
loop_
_entity.id
_entity.type
_entity.pdbx_description
1 polymer ?
#
loop_
_entity_poly.entity_id
_entity_poly.type
_entity_poly.pdbx_seq_one_letter_code
_entity_poly.pdbx_strand_id
1 'polypeptide(L)'
;MIRKRRSGRGAAWLLVLAMIAGTLGVAGCGRAEDAPSENDRTETPLTVNDGDKSAGETNQEKVMGRYLEQMDDSLKEELNVESKLVQMDDGSLVLLSKRSGKWVSRDNGATWEKEELAWYAELNASNWLLDIAVAKDGYTAVIYEAKDAAEGGDDSTAGEENGEDPTAGEENEDDPAAGEAEGDGADSGEDPAAGEAEGDDADSGEDPAAGEEEGIDMTTMDFSTHPRYRLIAPDGSFQEIEIPYQNEEYVNRFVFSDDGRLFGSALGGKVYEIDRESGSCKEWIELPQWVQYMVAKDDKLMMADGRGVTILDLSSGELVEDPVLDDFMKEQGNSLEYHTTGINPLLILPGEEGILYLVFEKGIYRHVIGGNLIEQVVDGALTSLGNPSYGLAGGVLLENDVFLILFSSGEIAKYTYDPNLAAVPEVQLRAYSLMENEQLRTVISSYQAGHPEVYIRYEIGMDKNLSATRDDALKKLNTEIAAGKGPDIFILDDMPMDSYVEKGVLADLTPYLEGMGEDRYFTNIIRSFWTPEGIYGVPAQFQIALLAGKQEDIEKMTDLEAIAEMAEAYREKNPDGMIFGARGEEEMLNALLPVCAPAWKTEDGKIDGEALTEFYTLAKRIWAAENEGLREEAREAYEEWLEDMRASGITEEEIQEYQRSMGGKMLNYLVGDQEFVPGVISDSFGFDEMISCFKIKGKTDGGFVPYSGQAKGVFVPDSIMGISRTSAHQDIAVELLMEMLEDDGWRGIPVNREKCRERFLTNATEDGGSYGSMGVENLDGSNYIGLDIYPASEEEIGLLMKIAEEGNTPYVRDSVLEGAVCEAGKKVLRGEMDIAAAVEEVMGKTEIYMSE
;
A
#
# COMPACT_ATOMS: atom_id res chain seq x y z
N MET A 1 -41.13 12.73 -6.45
CA MET A 1 -40.48 11.58 -7.04
C MET A 1 -39.09 11.99 -7.51
N ILE A 2 -38.28 12.55 -6.62
CA ILE A 2 -36.85 12.85 -6.86
C ILE A 2 -36.17 12.67 -5.49
N ARG A 3 -35.86 11.40 -5.14
CA ARG A 3 -35.12 11.09 -3.91
C ARG A 3 -34.70 9.62 -3.89
N LYS A 4 -34.03 9.13 -4.95
CA LYS A 4 -33.44 7.79 -4.95
C LYS A 4 -32.35 7.62 -6.03
N ARG A 5 -31.45 8.58 -6.17
CA ARG A 5 -30.26 8.44 -7.04
C ARG A 5 -28.98 9.05 -6.44
N ARG A 6 -28.88 9.10 -5.11
CA ARG A 6 -27.67 9.65 -4.43
C ARG A 6 -26.79 8.59 -3.74
N SER A 7 -27.10 7.32 -3.87
CA SER A 7 -26.34 6.27 -3.19
C SER A 7 -25.33 5.50 -4.07
N GLY A 8 -25.20 5.83 -5.34
CA GLY A 8 -24.27 5.14 -6.25
C GLY A 8 -22.95 5.88 -6.52
N ARG A 9 -22.90 7.19 -6.22
CA ARG A 9 -21.70 8.00 -6.53
C ARG A 9 -20.55 7.86 -5.51
N GLY A 10 -20.84 7.46 -4.28
CA GLY A 10 -19.82 7.24 -3.24
C GLY A 10 -19.03 5.94 -3.38
N ALA A 11 -19.58 4.93 -4.05
CA ALA A 11 -18.96 3.61 -4.10
C ALA A 11 -17.81 3.50 -5.12
N ALA A 12 -17.89 4.22 -6.27
CA ALA A 12 -16.82 4.22 -7.26
C ALA A 12 -15.57 4.99 -6.78
N TRP A 13 -15.79 6.07 -6.03
CA TRP A 13 -14.71 6.84 -5.41
C TRP A 13 -14.05 6.10 -4.23
N LEU A 14 -14.81 5.31 -3.50
CA LEU A 14 -14.28 4.45 -2.42
C LEU A 14 -13.36 3.33 -2.95
N LEU A 15 -13.57 2.85 -4.18
CA LEU A 15 -12.68 1.85 -4.79
C LEU A 15 -11.35 2.46 -5.25
N VAL A 16 -11.34 3.67 -5.78
CA VAL A 16 -10.11 4.43 -6.09
C VAL A 16 -9.37 4.80 -4.79
N LEU A 17 -10.11 5.20 -3.74
CA LEU A 17 -9.55 5.42 -2.40
C LEU A 17 -8.98 4.15 -1.76
N ALA A 18 -9.60 2.99 -1.95
CA ALA A 18 -9.08 1.73 -1.43
C ALA A 18 -7.78 1.28 -2.12
N MET A 19 -7.58 1.61 -3.40
CA MET A 19 -6.32 1.31 -4.10
C MET A 19 -5.22 2.33 -3.79
N ILE A 20 -5.57 3.58 -3.52
CA ILE A 20 -4.62 4.62 -3.08
C ILE A 20 -4.25 4.44 -1.60
N ALA A 21 -5.21 3.98 -0.76
CA ALA A 21 -4.96 3.65 0.64
C ALA A 21 -4.17 2.33 0.83
N GLY A 22 -4.07 1.49 -0.19
CA GLY A 22 -3.13 0.36 -0.23
C GLY A 22 -1.67 0.82 -0.32
N THR A 23 -1.43 2.05 -0.71
CA THR A 23 -0.11 2.70 -0.75
C THR A 23 0.11 3.74 0.35
N LEU A 24 -0.94 4.17 1.04
CA LEU A 24 -0.87 5.13 2.15
C LEU A 24 -1.56 4.47 3.35
N GLY A 25 -0.86 4.19 4.43
CA GLY A 25 -1.40 3.54 5.63
C GLY A 25 -2.69 4.22 6.13
N VAL A 26 -3.78 3.47 6.17
CA VAL A 26 -5.13 3.98 6.48
C VAL A 26 -5.26 4.29 7.96
N ALA A 27 -5.61 5.53 8.29
CA ALA A 27 -6.04 5.93 9.62
C ALA A 27 -7.57 5.87 9.73
N GLY A 28 -8.08 5.13 10.69
CA GLY A 28 -9.50 4.92 10.92
C GLY A 28 -10.19 6.02 11.73
N CYS A 29 -11.49 6.17 11.49
CA CYS A 29 -12.37 7.16 12.12
C CYS A 29 -12.69 6.84 13.59
N GLY A 30 -12.30 7.73 14.50
CA GLY A 30 -12.82 7.81 15.85
C GLY A 30 -13.43 9.17 16.14
N ARG A 31 -14.73 9.20 16.44
CA ARG A 31 -15.51 10.41 16.72
C ARG A 31 -15.19 10.92 18.11
N ALA A 32 -14.71 12.15 18.22
CA ALA A 32 -14.46 12.81 19.50
C ALA A 32 -15.78 13.18 20.20
N GLU A 33 -15.97 12.72 21.42
CA GLU A 33 -16.86 13.30 22.43
C GLU A 33 -16.05 13.68 23.66
N ASP A 34 -16.10 14.97 23.94
CA ASP A 34 -15.81 15.71 25.18
C ASP A 34 -14.88 15.12 26.24
N ALA A 35 -13.74 15.78 26.39
CA ALA A 35 -12.78 15.60 27.48
C ALA A 35 -13.29 16.10 28.84
N PRO A 36 -13.03 15.37 29.93
CA PRO A 36 -12.88 15.94 31.25
C PRO A 36 -11.41 16.04 31.68
N SER A 37 -11.15 17.16 32.35
CA SER A 37 -9.91 17.67 32.94
C SER A 37 -9.08 16.72 33.75
N GLU A 38 -7.75 16.96 33.66
CA GLU A 38 -6.65 16.61 34.56
C GLU A 38 -7.00 16.04 35.97
N ASN A 39 -6.51 14.86 36.25
CA ASN A 39 -5.62 14.44 37.33
C ASN A 39 -5.69 12.91 37.54
N ASP A 40 -4.54 12.34 37.78
CA ASP A 40 -4.24 10.97 38.16
C ASP A 40 -4.03 9.98 37.00
N ARG A 41 -2.89 10.13 36.31
CA ARG A 41 -2.20 9.00 35.72
C ARG A 41 -1.11 8.51 36.65
N THR A 42 -1.38 7.43 37.36
CA THR A 42 -0.31 6.59 37.88
C THR A 42 0.20 5.76 36.70
N GLU A 43 1.25 6.26 36.06
CA GLU A 43 2.10 5.47 35.21
C GLU A 43 2.62 4.28 36.02
N THR A 44 2.31 3.06 35.55
CA THR A 44 3.08 1.90 35.97
C THR A 44 4.27 1.81 35.02
N PRO A 45 5.48 2.22 35.41
CA PRO A 45 6.61 2.14 34.53
C PRO A 45 6.99 0.67 34.37
N LEU A 46 7.15 0.22 33.14
CA LEU A 46 8.21 -0.73 32.84
C LEU A 46 9.49 -0.10 33.41
N THR A 47 10.01 -0.64 34.48
CA THR A 47 11.20 -0.14 35.13
C THR A 47 12.43 -0.40 34.27
N VAL A 48 12.62 0.42 33.23
CA VAL A 48 13.94 0.79 32.79
C VAL A 48 14.40 1.87 33.77
N ASN A 49 15.25 1.51 34.68
CA ASN A 49 15.87 2.41 35.65
C ASN A 49 16.69 3.44 34.87
N ASP A 50 16.15 4.62 34.69
CA ASP A 50 16.95 5.82 34.36
C ASP A 50 17.84 6.17 35.57
N GLY A 51 18.96 5.43 35.64
CA GLY A 51 19.99 5.63 36.63
C GLY A 51 20.81 6.86 36.32
N ASP A 52 20.52 7.91 37.07
CA ASP A 52 21.42 9.03 37.31
C ASP A 52 22.84 8.52 37.55
N LYS A 53 23.75 8.64 36.54
CA LYS A 53 25.16 8.24 36.63
C LYS A 53 25.92 9.23 37.44
N SER A 54 25.88 9.07 38.76
CA SER A 54 27.04 9.45 39.62
C SER A 54 27.94 8.20 39.74
N ALA A 55 29.20 8.38 39.38
CA ALA A 55 30.25 7.38 39.38
C ALA A 55 30.25 6.46 40.58
N GLY A 56 30.13 5.14 40.30
CA GLY A 56 30.32 4.06 41.24
C GLY A 56 29.97 2.76 40.47
N GLU A 57 30.98 1.99 40.10
CA GLU A 57 30.85 0.64 39.58
C GLU A 57 30.05 -0.21 40.57
N THR A 58 28.77 -0.34 40.37
CA THR A 58 27.95 -1.40 40.97
C THR A 58 27.70 -2.45 39.87
N ASN A 59 28.20 -3.68 40.11
CA ASN A 59 27.79 -4.87 39.36
C ASN A 59 26.26 -4.98 39.47
N GLN A 60 25.52 -4.40 38.52
CA GLN A 60 24.16 -4.82 38.27
C GLN A 60 24.25 -6.19 37.65
N GLU A 61 23.68 -7.20 38.30
CA GLU A 61 23.46 -8.52 37.69
C GLU A 61 22.66 -8.27 36.40
N LYS A 62 23.27 -8.61 35.22
CA LYS A 62 22.58 -8.53 33.95
C LYS A 62 21.37 -9.44 34.01
N VAL A 63 20.21 -8.91 33.66
CA VAL A 63 19.02 -9.73 33.44
C VAL A 63 19.29 -10.64 32.26
N MET A 64 19.18 -11.96 32.46
CA MET A 64 19.49 -12.98 31.48
C MET A 64 18.21 -13.68 31.04
N GLY A 65 18.22 -14.12 29.79
CA GLY A 65 17.17 -14.88 29.15
C GLY A 65 16.33 -14.05 28.18
N ARG A 66 16.31 -14.46 26.93
CA ARG A 66 15.39 -13.96 25.90
C ARG A 66 15.16 -15.00 24.84
N TYR A 67 14.14 -14.80 24.00
CA TYR A 67 13.93 -15.61 22.82
C TYR A 67 14.94 -15.25 21.72
N LEU A 68 15.45 -16.27 21.06
CA LEU A 68 16.26 -16.17 19.85
C LEU A 68 15.40 -16.60 18.66
N GLU A 69 15.41 -15.80 17.63
CA GLU A 69 14.79 -16.08 16.34
C GLU A 69 15.72 -16.87 15.44
N GLN A 70 15.15 -17.83 14.71
CA GLN A 70 15.80 -18.54 13.61
C GLN A 70 14.84 -18.52 12.43
N MET A 71 15.25 -17.89 11.33
CA MET A 71 14.47 -17.79 10.12
C MET A 71 14.76 -18.96 9.19
N ASP A 72 13.72 -19.53 8.57
CA ASP A 72 13.78 -20.54 7.51
C ASP A 72 13.06 -20.00 6.27
N ASP A 73 13.79 -19.82 5.19
CA ASP A 73 13.34 -19.34 3.88
C ASP A 73 13.22 -20.47 2.83
N SER A 74 13.43 -21.72 3.24
CA SER A 74 13.46 -22.87 2.34
C SER A 74 12.18 -23.11 1.55
N LEU A 75 11.05 -22.60 2.03
CA LEU A 75 9.74 -22.69 1.39
C LEU A 75 9.20 -21.35 0.91
N LYS A 76 9.99 -20.28 0.90
CA LYS A 76 9.55 -18.93 0.59
C LYS A 76 8.78 -18.83 -0.74
N GLU A 77 9.28 -19.47 -1.80
CA GLU A 77 8.63 -19.45 -3.12
C GLU A 77 7.37 -20.35 -3.22
N GLU A 78 7.19 -21.25 -2.26
CA GLU A 78 6.11 -22.25 -2.23
C GLU A 78 4.90 -21.78 -1.38
N LEU A 79 5.11 -20.81 -0.50
CA LEU A 79 4.11 -20.34 0.47
C LEU A 79 3.56 -18.98 0.07
N ASN A 80 2.45 -18.61 0.70
CA ASN A 80 1.84 -17.29 0.58
C ASN A 80 1.05 -16.94 1.85
N VAL A 81 0.53 -15.72 1.90
CA VAL A 81 -0.26 -15.17 3.01
C VAL A 81 -1.43 -16.07 3.47
N GLU A 82 -1.93 -16.91 2.58
CA GLU A 82 -3.10 -17.76 2.85
C GLU A 82 -2.74 -19.19 3.27
N SER A 83 -1.44 -19.46 3.49
CA SER A 83 -0.98 -20.76 3.94
C SER A 83 -1.37 -21.01 5.40
N LYS A 84 -1.73 -22.25 5.72
CA LYS A 84 -2.16 -22.67 7.08
C LYS A 84 -1.14 -23.62 7.68
N LEU A 85 -0.69 -23.31 8.89
CA LEU A 85 0.22 -24.14 9.68
C LEU A 85 -0.52 -24.77 10.85
N VAL A 86 -0.49 -26.09 10.96
CA VAL A 86 -1.21 -26.87 11.99
C VAL A 86 -0.31 -27.96 12.55
N GLN A 87 -0.35 -28.17 13.88
CA GLN A 87 0.26 -29.32 14.52
C GLN A 87 -0.75 -30.47 14.63
N MET A 88 -0.39 -31.62 14.09
CA MET A 88 -1.22 -32.82 14.10
C MET A 88 -1.10 -33.59 15.40
N ASP A 89 -2.02 -34.53 15.66
CA ASP A 89 -2.05 -35.35 16.89
C ASP A 89 -0.81 -36.24 17.07
N ASP A 90 -0.12 -36.60 15.99
CA ASP A 90 1.12 -37.37 16.02
C ASP A 90 2.37 -36.50 16.25
N GLY A 91 2.18 -35.19 16.44
CA GLY A 91 3.24 -34.21 16.65
C GLY A 91 3.86 -33.68 15.37
N SER A 92 3.51 -34.20 14.18
CA SER A 92 3.97 -33.65 12.91
C SER A 92 3.34 -32.27 12.65
N LEU A 93 4.04 -31.44 11.89
CA LEU A 93 3.51 -30.16 11.41
C LEU A 93 3.03 -30.32 9.97
N VAL A 94 1.87 -29.82 9.69
CA VAL A 94 1.32 -29.73 8.34
C VAL A 94 1.18 -28.26 7.96
N LEU A 95 1.75 -27.94 6.81
CA LEU A 95 1.59 -26.66 6.18
C LEU A 95 0.83 -26.86 4.87
N LEU A 96 -0.31 -26.21 4.74
CA LEU A 96 -1.16 -26.32 3.55
C LEU A 96 -1.23 -24.96 2.87
N SER A 97 -0.65 -24.87 1.67
CA SER A 97 -0.60 -23.65 0.86
C SER A 97 -1.61 -23.75 -0.28
N LYS A 98 -2.36 -22.67 -0.53
CA LYS A 98 -3.21 -22.56 -1.71
C LYS A 98 -2.40 -22.53 -3.02
N ARG A 99 -1.11 -22.18 -2.96
CA ARG A 99 -0.23 -22.08 -4.11
C ARG A 99 0.41 -23.42 -4.49
N SER A 100 0.97 -24.13 -3.49
CA SER A 100 1.84 -25.26 -3.72
C SER A 100 1.37 -26.59 -3.14
N GLY A 101 0.23 -26.61 -2.40
CA GLY A 101 -0.32 -27.83 -1.79
C GLY A 101 0.20 -28.09 -0.38
N LYS A 102 0.52 -29.38 -0.06
CA LYS A 102 0.82 -29.80 1.31
C LYS A 102 2.29 -30.07 1.53
N TRP A 103 2.81 -29.53 2.65
CA TRP A 103 4.14 -29.81 3.17
C TRP A 103 4.04 -30.37 4.58
N VAL A 104 4.94 -31.29 4.94
CA VAL A 104 4.93 -31.95 6.26
C VAL A 104 6.31 -31.89 6.86
N SER A 105 6.40 -31.46 8.14
CA SER A 105 7.59 -31.57 8.95
C SER A 105 7.38 -32.57 10.09
N ARG A 106 8.39 -33.43 10.32
CA ARG A 106 8.39 -34.44 11.39
C ARG A 106 9.50 -34.18 12.43
N ASP A 107 10.13 -33.03 12.34
CA ASP A 107 11.27 -32.60 13.18
C ASP A 107 11.11 -31.18 13.72
N ASN A 108 9.86 -30.80 14.07
CA ASN A 108 9.48 -29.50 14.62
C ASN A 108 9.87 -28.31 13.72
N GLY A 109 9.64 -28.45 12.42
CA GLY A 109 9.86 -27.37 11.45
C GLY A 109 11.31 -27.23 10.98
N ALA A 110 12.21 -28.19 11.29
CA ALA A 110 13.59 -28.12 10.84
C ALA A 110 13.76 -28.52 9.36
N THR A 111 12.89 -29.42 8.87
CA THR A 111 12.84 -29.81 7.46
C THR A 111 11.40 -30.05 7.00
N TRP A 112 11.14 -29.83 5.72
CA TRP A 112 9.81 -29.96 5.12
C TRP A 112 9.84 -30.89 3.91
N GLU A 113 8.85 -31.80 3.83
CA GLU A 113 8.66 -32.73 2.73
C GLU A 113 7.32 -32.44 2.05
N LYS A 114 7.33 -32.29 0.71
CA LYS A 114 6.10 -32.09 -0.06
C LYS A 114 5.34 -33.41 -0.17
N GLU A 115 4.06 -33.38 0.14
CA GLU A 115 3.13 -34.50 -0.04
C GLU A 115 2.08 -34.17 -1.12
N GLU A 116 1.96 -35.05 -2.12
CA GLU A 116 0.97 -34.87 -3.18
C GLU A 116 -0.45 -35.11 -2.66
N LEU A 117 -1.33 -34.15 -2.96
CA LEU A 117 -2.78 -34.24 -2.69
C LEU A 117 -3.55 -34.31 -4.01
N ALA A 118 -4.09 -35.47 -4.34
CA ALA A 118 -4.82 -35.67 -5.61
C ALA A 118 -6.02 -34.71 -5.74
N TRP A 119 -6.77 -34.50 -4.65
CA TRP A 119 -7.91 -33.60 -4.64
C TRP A 119 -7.53 -32.14 -4.84
N TYR A 120 -6.34 -31.76 -4.34
CA TYR A 120 -5.86 -30.37 -4.44
C TYR A 120 -5.60 -29.99 -5.91
N ALA A 121 -4.88 -30.84 -6.65
CA ALA A 121 -4.59 -30.60 -8.07
C ALA A 121 -5.88 -30.51 -8.90
N GLU A 122 -6.85 -31.40 -8.63
CA GLU A 122 -8.15 -31.40 -9.31
C GLU A 122 -8.97 -30.14 -9.01
N LEU A 123 -9.05 -29.77 -7.73
CA LEU A 123 -9.84 -28.62 -7.29
C LEU A 123 -9.24 -27.31 -7.79
N ASN A 124 -7.93 -27.13 -7.66
CA ASN A 124 -7.23 -25.89 -8.02
C ASN A 124 -7.13 -25.64 -9.54
N ALA A 125 -7.22 -26.72 -10.34
CA ALA A 125 -7.23 -26.60 -11.80
C ALA A 125 -8.43 -25.79 -12.33
N SER A 126 -9.60 -25.95 -11.70
CA SER A 126 -10.87 -25.39 -12.17
C SER A 126 -11.51 -24.37 -11.22
N ASN A 127 -10.87 -24.06 -10.09
CA ASN A 127 -11.47 -23.20 -9.08
C ASN A 127 -10.41 -22.29 -8.42
N TRP A 128 -10.89 -21.18 -7.86
CA TRP A 128 -10.14 -20.34 -6.94
C TRP A 128 -10.37 -20.84 -5.52
N LEU A 129 -9.30 -21.18 -4.79
CA LEU A 129 -9.38 -21.53 -3.38
C LEU A 129 -9.40 -20.25 -2.54
N LEU A 130 -10.46 -20.04 -1.77
CA LEU A 130 -10.63 -18.83 -0.94
C LEU A 130 -10.14 -19.04 0.49
N ASP A 131 -10.45 -20.18 1.12
CA ASP A 131 -9.91 -20.54 2.44
C ASP A 131 -9.75 -22.05 2.60
N ILE A 132 -8.83 -22.45 3.49
CA ILE A 132 -8.54 -23.85 3.81
C ILE A 132 -8.40 -23.98 5.32
N ALA A 133 -8.98 -24.99 5.91
CA ALA A 133 -8.75 -25.38 7.30
C ALA A 133 -8.43 -26.86 7.39
N VAL A 134 -7.52 -27.24 8.29
CA VAL A 134 -7.08 -28.61 8.50
C VAL A 134 -7.36 -29.01 9.93
N ALA A 135 -8.05 -30.13 10.11
CA ALA A 135 -8.31 -30.74 11.40
C ALA A 135 -7.15 -31.67 11.81
N LYS A 136 -6.91 -31.82 13.11
CA LYS A 136 -5.88 -32.73 13.65
C LYS A 136 -6.10 -34.20 13.27
N ASP A 137 -7.34 -34.60 12.99
CA ASP A 137 -7.73 -35.94 12.51
C ASP A 137 -7.52 -36.11 10.99
N GLY A 138 -6.99 -35.07 10.28
CA GLY A 138 -6.65 -35.08 8.86
C GLY A 138 -7.78 -34.68 7.91
N TYR A 139 -8.97 -34.31 8.41
CA TYR A 139 -10.00 -33.70 7.57
C TYR A 139 -9.57 -32.31 7.14
N THR A 140 -9.97 -31.92 5.91
CA THR A 140 -9.71 -30.59 5.36
C THR A 140 -11.03 -29.96 4.92
N ALA A 141 -11.32 -28.76 5.36
CA ALA A 141 -12.46 -27.97 4.87
C ALA A 141 -11.93 -26.89 3.93
N VAL A 142 -12.58 -26.72 2.78
CA VAL A 142 -12.17 -25.72 1.77
C VAL A 142 -13.35 -24.87 1.35
N ILE A 143 -13.06 -23.59 1.11
CA ILE A 143 -13.94 -22.60 0.48
C ILE A 143 -13.36 -22.31 -0.90
N TYR A 144 -14.18 -22.39 -1.95
CA TYR A 144 -13.71 -22.21 -3.31
C TYR A 144 -14.79 -21.62 -4.23
N GLU A 145 -14.38 -20.97 -5.30
CA GLU A 145 -15.22 -20.49 -6.39
C GLU A 145 -14.78 -21.10 -7.71
N ALA A 146 -15.74 -21.34 -8.62
CA ALA A 146 -15.43 -21.81 -9.95
C ALA A 146 -14.69 -20.71 -10.74
N LYS A 147 -13.61 -21.06 -11.42
CA LYS A 147 -13.01 -20.20 -12.45
C LYS A 147 -14.00 -20.15 -13.59
N ASP A 148 -14.52 -18.97 -13.94
CA ASP A 148 -15.43 -18.85 -15.05
C ASP A 148 -14.81 -19.39 -16.33
N ALA A 149 -15.61 -20.13 -17.11
CA ALA A 149 -15.22 -20.69 -18.40
C ALA A 149 -15.22 -19.59 -19.50
N ALA A 150 -14.61 -18.46 -19.22
CA ALA A 150 -14.48 -17.32 -20.12
C ALA A 150 -13.13 -17.30 -20.83
N GLU A 151 -12.67 -18.43 -21.37
CA GLU A 151 -11.71 -18.47 -22.48
C GLU A 151 -11.76 -19.82 -23.13
N GLY A 152 -12.54 -19.93 -24.20
CA GLY A 152 -12.62 -21.17 -25.01
C GLY A 152 -13.83 -21.22 -25.93
N GLY A 153 -14.12 -20.16 -26.63
CA GLY A 153 -15.04 -20.19 -27.75
C GLY A 153 -14.28 -20.47 -29.01
N ASP A 154 -14.28 -21.66 -29.48
CA ASP A 154 -14.58 -22.05 -30.86
C ASP A 154 -14.36 -23.56 -31.02
N ASP A 155 -15.42 -24.31 -31.02
CA ASP A 155 -15.46 -25.57 -31.73
C ASP A 155 -16.82 -25.76 -32.42
N SER A 156 -16.94 -25.13 -33.59
CA SER A 156 -17.98 -25.42 -34.55
C SER A 156 -17.57 -26.61 -35.38
N THR A 157 -17.90 -27.83 -34.98
CA THR A 157 -18.08 -28.93 -35.92
C THR A 157 -19.38 -29.64 -35.64
N ALA A 158 -20.33 -29.28 -36.49
CA ALA A 158 -21.57 -30.00 -36.69
C ALA A 158 -21.35 -31.45 -37.10
N GLY A 159 -22.02 -32.36 -36.42
CA GLY A 159 -22.23 -33.74 -36.88
C GLY A 159 -23.72 -34.02 -36.87
N GLU A 160 -24.33 -34.01 -38.05
CA GLU A 160 -25.66 -34.54 -38.30
C GLU A 160 -25.70 -36.02 -37.99
N GLU A 161 -26.67 -36.49 -37.22
CA GLU A 161 -27.28 -37.79 -37.45
C GLU A 161 -28.77 -37.84 -37.08
N ASN A 162 -29.55 -38.32 -38.02
CA ASN A 162 -30.99 -38.54 -38.10
C ASN A 162 -31.55 -39.52 -37.07
N GLY A 163 -32.82 -39.33 -36.69
CA GLY A 163 -33.62 -40.44 -36.18
C GLY A 163 -34.98 -40.04 -35.60
N GLU A 164 -35.95 -39.95 -36.49
CA GLU A 164 -37.36 -40.41 -36.37
C GLU A 164 -38.27 -39.98 -35.20
N ASP A 165 -39.27 -39.18 -35.58
CA ASP A 165 -40.62 -39.01 -35.01
C ASP A 165 -41.47 -40.30 -34.93
N PRO A 166 -42.41 -40.45 -34.02
CA PRO A 166 -43.79 -40.15 -34.49
C PRO A 166 -44.88 -39.75 -33.43
N THR A 167 -45.83 -38.96 -33.96
CA THR A 167 -47.27 -38.90 -33.64
C THR A 167 -47.77 -38.16 -32.42
N ALA A 168 -48.53 -37.18 -32.65
CA ALA A 168 -49.94 -36.88 -33.08
C ALA A 168 -50.81 -36.34 -31.97
N GLY A 169 -51.52 -35.30 -32.29
CA GLY A 169 -52.91 -35.13 -31.86
C GLY A 169 -53.34 -33.78 -31.35
N GLU A 170 -53.88 -33.00 -32.23
CA GLU A 170 -55.19 -32.32 -32.28
C GLU A 170 -55.41 -31.07 -31.40
N GLU A 171 -55.55 -29.94 -32.10
CA GLU A 171 -56.80 -29.14 -32.42
C GLU A 171 -57.36 -28.37 -31.23
N ASN A 172 -57.62 -27.06 -31.29
CA ASN A 172 -58.52 -26.21 -32.03
C ASN A 172 -58.39 -24.74 -31.56
N GLU A 173 -58.39 -23.84 -32.59
CA GLU A 173 -59.34 -22.77 -32.92
C GLU A 173 -59.71 -21.78 -31.77
N ASP A 174 -59.47 -20.48 -31.93
CA ASP A 174 -60.30 -19.43 -32.58
C ASP A 174 -59.74 -18.02 -32.40
N ASP A 175 -59.62 -17.32 -33.54
CA ASP A 175 -59.60 -15.90 -33.73
C ASP A 175 -61.08 -15.34 -33.63
N PRO A 176 -61.40 -14.04 -33.59
CA PRO A 176 -60.79 -12.89 -34.28
C PRO A 176 -61.03 -11.44 -33.67
N ALA A 177 -60.41 -10.50 -34.38
CA ALA A 177 -60.95 -9.19 -34.84
C ALA A 177 -60.81 -7.97 -33.94
N ALA A 178 -60.09 -6.99 -34.37
CA ALA A 178 -60.38 -5.80 -35.27
C ALA A 178 -60.59 -4.44 -34.49
N GLY A 179 -60.12 -3.41 -35.11
CA GLY A 179 -60.54 -2.01 -35.03
C GLY A 179 -59.35 -1.04 -34.87
N GLU A 180 -58.79 -0.48 -35.93
CA GLU A 180 -59.10 0.79 -36.65
C GLU A 180 -59.20 1.99 -35.73
N ALA A 181 -58.65 3.16 -35.95
CA ALA A 181 -58.32 3.91 -37.16
C ALA A 181 -57.51 5.18 -36.81
N GLU A 182 -56.78 5.64 -37.80
CA GLU A 182 -56.66 7.05 -38.34
C GLU A 182 -56.12 8.15 -37.43
N GLY A 183 -55.27 9.06 -37.87
CA GLY A 183 -54.88 9.51 -39.20
C GLY A 183 -54.03 10.76 -39.11
N ASP A 184 -53.40 11.09 -40.21
CA ASP A 184 -53.02 12.36 -40.81
C ASP A 184 -51.93 13.20 -40.11
N GLY A 185 -51.00 13.75 -40.79
CA GLY A 185 -50.67 13.97 -42.19
C GLY A 185 -49.48 14.91 -42.33
N ALA A 186 -48.73 14.68 -43.37
CA ALA A 186 -48.16 15.62 -44.36
C ALA A 186 -47.28 16.79 -43.85
N ASP A 187 -46.21 17.18 -44.46
CA ASP A 187 -45.82 17.20 -45.87
C ASP A 187 -44.37 17.76 -46.02
N SER A 188 -43.70 17.26 -47.11
CA SER A 188 -42.75 17.89 -48.03
C SER A 188 -41.49 18.58 -47.52
N GLY A 189 -40.39 18.39 -48.08
CA GLY A 189 -39.89 18.13 -49.43
C GLY A 189 -38.47 18.67 -49.49
N GLU A 190 -37.76 18.15 -50.24
CA GLU A 190 -37.05 18.16 -51.50
C GLU A 190 -35.53 18.17 -51.39
N ASP A 191 -34.96 17.17 -51.98
CA ASP A 191 -33.62 17.06 -52.55
C ASP A 191 -33.42 18.00 -53.76
N PRO A 192 -32.22 18.32 -54.31
CA PRO A 192 -31.45 17.32 -55.06
C PRO A 192 -29.90 17.48 -55.21
N ALA A 193 -29.30 16.33 -55.49
CA ALA A 193 -28.40 16.00 -56.59
C ALA A 193 -26.93 16.52 -56.67
N ALA A 194 -26.04 15.56 -56.63
CA ALA A 194 -25.22 14.94 -57.68
C ALA A 194 -23.87 15.61 -58.00
N GLY A 195 -22.88 14.78 -58.12
CA GLY A 195 -21.61 15.05 -58.75
C GLY A 195 -20.59 13.93 -58.61
N GLU A 196 -20.60 13.05 -59.61
CA GLU A 196 -19.60 11.94 -59.77
C GLU A 196 -18.27 12.48 -60.23
N ALA A 197 -17.17 11.80 -59.85
CA ALA A 197 -15.99 11.63 -60.71
C ALA A 197 -15.11 10.44 -60.23
N GLU A 198 -14.87 9.58 -61.17
CA GLU A 198 -14.09 8.33 -61.13
C GLU A 198 -12.59 8.60 -61.09
N GLY A 199 -11.84 7.54 -60.66
CA GLY A 199 -10.53 7.19 -61.22
C GLY A 199 -9.50 6.74 -60.21
N ASP A 200 -9.26 5.49 -60.21
CA ASP A 200 -8.19 4.56 -60.56
C ASP A 200 -7.40 3.92 -59.42
N ASP A 201 -7.30 2.60 -59.59
CA ASP A 201 -6.64 1.55 -58.89
C ASP A 201 -5.17 1.72 -58.51
N ALA A 202 -4.78 1.26 -57.34
CA ALA A 202 -3.53 0.55 -57.11
C ALA A 202 -3.57 -0.30 -55.85
N ASP A 203 -3.58 -1.59 -56.08
CA ASP A 203 -3.03 -2.73 -55.32
C ASP A 203 -2.54 -2.51 -53.92
N SER A 204 -3.20 -3.14 -52.96
CA SER A 204 -2.85 -3.19 -51.57
C SER A 204 -2.67 -4.61 -51.05
N GLY A 205 -1.58 -4.85 -50.36
CA GLY A 205 -1.38 -6.04 -49.57
C GLY A 205 -2.34 -6.09 -48.39
N GLU A 206 -2.96 -7.21 -48.20
CA GLU A 206 -3.83 -7.51 -47.04
C GLU A 206 -2.98 -7.67 -45.77
N ASP A 207 -3.23 -6.81 -44.79
CA ASP A 207 -2.81 -6.99 -43.43
C ASP A 207 -3.92 -7.76 -42.67
N PRO A 208 -3.56 -8.75 -41.79
CA PRO A 208 -4.59 -9.53 -41.11
C PRO A 208 -5.27 -8.73 -40.02
N ALA A 209 -6.57 -8.85 -40.01
CA ALA A 209 -7.53 -8.20 -39.15
C ALA A 209 -7.09 -8.10 -37.66
N ALA A 210 -6.97 -6.86 -37.19
CA ALA A 210 -7.08 -6.58 -35.79
C ALA A 210 -8.52 -6.86 -35.34
N GLY A 211 -8.69 -7.79 -34.42
CA GLY A 211 -9.97 -8.04 -33.77
C GLY A 211 -10.49 -6.79 -33.11
N GLU A 212 -11.74 -6.47 -33.26
CA GLU A 212 -12.43 -5.50 -32.46
C GLU A 212 -12.51 -6.08 -31.04
N GLU A 213 -11.62 -5.67 -30.12
CA GLU A 213 -11.78 -5.93 -28.71
C GLU A 213 -12.95 -5.08 -28.22
N GLU A 214 -14.10 -5.69 -28.06
CA GLU A 214 -15.22 -5.13 -27.31
C GLU A 214 -14.75 -4.93 -25.87
N GLY A 215 -14.70 -3.68 -25.40
CA GLY A 215 -14.42 -3.38 -23.99
C GLY A 215 -15.33 -4.21 -23.09
N ILE A 216 -14.75 -4.82 -22.07
CA ILE A 216 -15.50 -5.63 -21.11
C ILE A 216 -16.52 -4.71 -20.42
N ASP A 217 -17.79 -4.91 -20.69
CA ASP A 217 -18.89 -4.23 -20.03
C ASP A 217 -18.99 -4.74 -18.57
N MET A 218 -18.37 -4.02 -17.64
CA MET A 218 -18.39 -4.35 -16.19
C MET A 218 -19.82 -4.39 -15.62
N THR A 219 -20.82 -3.84 -16.32
CA THR A 219 -22.21 -3.96 -15.90
C THR A 219 -22.79 -5.35 -16.18
N THR A 220 -22.10 -6.18 -16.95
CA THR A 220 -22.45 -7.56 -17.26
C THR A 220 -21.59 -8.58 -16.49
N MET A 221 -20.62 -8.14 -15.68
CA MET A 221 -19.94 -9.04 -14.75
C MET A 221 -20.94 -9.54 -13.73
N ASP A 222 -21.28 -10.79 -13.85
CA ASP A 222 -22.14 -11.49 -12.89
C ASP A 222 -21.31 -11.83 -11.64
N PHE A 223 -21.28 -10.90 -10.67
CA PHE A 223 -20.74 -11.15 -9.33
C PHE A 223 -21.57 -12.15 -8.53
N SER A 224 -22.42 -12.93 -9.16
CA SER A 224 -23.29 -13.93 -8.55
C SER A 224 -22.61 -15.29 -8.33
N THR A 225 -21.30 -15.42 -8.55
CA THR A 225 -20.59 -16.63 -8.17
C THR A 225 -20.50 -16.69 -6.65
N HIS A 226 -21.29 -17.61 -6.07
CA HIS A 226 -21.26 -17.82 -4.63
C HIS A 226 -20.17 -18.84 -4.28
N PRO A 227 -19.44 -18.63 -3.17
CA PRO A 227 -18.47 -19.60 -2.70
C PRO A 227 -19.14 -20.95 -2.45
N ARG A 228 -18.42 -22.01 -2.76
CA ARG A 228 -18.80 -23.40 -2.49
C ARG A 228 -17.94 -23.94 -1.37
N TYR A 229 -18.45 -24.93 -0.69
CA TYR A 229 -17.84 -25.49 0.50
C TYR A 229 -17.69 -26.99 0.38
N ARG A 230 -16.51 -27.50 0.69
CA ARG A 230 -16.22 -28.93 0.60
C ARG A 230 -15.48 -29.39 1.84
N LEU A 231 -15.92 -30.52 2.41
CA LEU A 231 -15.21 -31.26 3.45
C LEU A 231 -14.56 -32.50 2.83
N ILE A 232 -13.25 -32.61 3.01
CA ILE A 232 -12.42 -33.66 2.42
C ILE A 232 -11.89 -34.54 3.55
N ALA A 233 -12.12 -35.84 3.44
CA ALA A 233 -11.62 -36.82 4.39
C ALA A 233 -10.14 -37.17 4.15
N PRO A 234 -9.43 -37.77 5.14
CA PRO A 234 -8.03 -38.14 5.00
C PRO A 234 -7.72 -39.10 3.83
N ASP A 235 -8.71 -39.90 3.39
CA ASP A 235 -8.58 -40.79 2.24
C ASP A 235 -8.83 -40.10 0.89
N GLY A 236 -9.08 -38.79 0.89
CA GLY A 236 -9.35 -37.98 -0.30
C GLY A 236 -10.81 -38.00 -0.77
N SER A 237 -11.69 -38.78 -0.12
CA SER A 237 -13.14 -38.69 -0.38
C SER A 237 -13.66 -37.33 0.13
N PHE A 238 -14.66 -36.78 -0.54
CA PHE A 238 -15.22 -35.48 -0.14
C PHE A 238 -16.76 -35.46 -0.18
N GLN A 239 -17.33 -34.52 0.56
CA GLN A 239 -18.70 -34.12 0.44
C GLN A 239 -18.83 -32.60 0.31
N GLU A 240 -19.76 -32.14 -0.50
CA GLU A 240 -20.16 -30.75 -0.57
C GLU A 240 -20.99 -30.40 0.69
N ILE A 241 -20.70 -29.24 1.26
CA ILE A 241 -21.46 -28.71 2.39
C ILE A 241 -22.34 -27.58 1.85
N GLU A 242 -23.65 -27.72 2.01
CA GLU A 242 -24.58 -26.66 1.68
C GLU A 242 -24.74 -25.72 2.87
N ILE A 243 -24.06 -24.59 2.88
CA ILE A 243 -24.24 -23.55 3.89
C ILE A 243 -25.35 -22.61 3.40
N PRO A 244 -26.41 -22.39 4.20
CA PRO A 244 -27.50 -21.51 3.79
C PRO A 244 -27.00 -20.09 3.55
N TYR A 245 -27.10 -19.63 2.32
CA TYR A 245 -26.83 -18.25 1.95
C TYR A 245 -28.06 -17.39 2.28
N GLN A 246 -27.87 -16.34 3.04
CA GLN A 246 -28.92 -15.37 3.36
C GLN A 246 -28.36 -13.95 3.29
N ASN A 247 -28.97 -13.11 2.44
CA ASN A 247 -28.70 -11.67 2.35
C ASN A 247 -27.23 -11.30 2.00
N GLU A 248 -26.63 -11.93 1.00
CA GLU A 248 -25.25 -11.70 0.58
C GLU A 248 -24.17 -12.03 1.62
N GLU A 249 -24.55 -12.65 2.72
CA GLU A 249 -23.63 -13.15 3.73
C GLU A 249 -23.22 -14.58 3.44
N TYR A 250 -21.94 -14.81 3.17
CA TYR A 250 -21.35 -16.13 3.01
C TYR A 250 -20.22 -16.37 3.99
N VAL A 251 -20.00 -17.64 4.34
CA VAL A 251 -18.87 -18.04 5.17
C VAL A 251 -17.58 -17.89 4.36
N ASN A 252 -16.63 -17.11 4.90
CA ASN A 252 -15.36 -16.79 4.25
C ASN A 252 -14.12 -17.35 4.96
N ARG A 253 -14.30 -17.93 6.17
CA ARG A 253 -13.23 -18.58 6.93
C ARG A 253 -13.73 -19.83 7.62
N PHE A 254 -12.83 -20.82 7.70
CA PHE A 254 -13.04 -22.03 8.48
C PHE A 254 -11.98 -22.20 9.57
N VAL A 255 -12.37 -22.84 10.68
CA VAL A 255 -11.46 -23.36 11.70
C VAL A 255 -12.00 -24.66 12.28
N PHE A 256 -11.10 -25.59 12.59
CA PHE A 256 -11.42 -26.78 13.37
C PHE A 256 -11.00 -26.59 14.82
N SER A 257 -11.82 -27.07 15.75
CA SER A 257 -11.42 -27.28 17.14
C SER A 257 -10.60 -28.55 17.30
N ASP A 258 -9.93 -28.67 18.44
CA ASP A 258 -9.12 -29.86 18.77
C ASP A 258 -9.92 -31.17 18.77
N ASP A 259 -11.20 -31.12 19.09
CA ASP A 259 -12.14 -32.25 19.05
C ASP A 259 -12.79 -32.46 17.67
N GLY A 260 -12.36 -31.71 16.66
CA GLY A 260 -12.76 -31.87 15.26
C GLY A 260 -14.09 -31.21 14.90
N ARG A 261 -14.65 -30.31 15.72
CA ARG A 261 -15.82 -29.49 15.36
C ARG A 261 -15.39 -28.46 14.31
N LEU A 262 -16.26 -28.19 13.34
CA LEU A 262 -16.01 -27.19 12.30
C LEU A 262 -16.78 -25.90 12.62
N PHE A 263 -16.07 -24.79 12.63
CA PHE A 263 -16.64 -23.46 12.76
C PHE A 263 -16.36 -22.64 11.50
N GLY A 264 -17.28 -21.72 11.20
CA GLY A 264 -17.13 -20.80 10.09
C GLY A 264 -17.55 -19.39 10.46
N SER A 265 -16.90 -18.37 9.92
CA SER A 265 -17.30 -16.97 10.06
C SER A 265 -17.72 -16.37 8.73
N ALA A 266 -18.74 -15.48 8.76
CA ALA A 266 -19.23 -14.73 7.61
C ALA A 266 -18.75 -13.27 7.67
N LEU A 267 -18.77 -12.58 6.51
CA LEU A 267 -18.35 -11.18 6.40
C LEU A 267 -19.16 -10.23 7.28
N GLY A 268 -20.44 -10.54 7.55
CA GLY A 268 -21.29 -9.77 8.47
C GLY A 268 -21.03 -10.02 9.96
N GLY A 269 -19.95 -10.75 10.32
CA GLY A 269 -19.58 -11.02 11.72
C GLY A 269 -20.28 -12.22 12.36
N LYS A 270 -21.13 -12.92 11.64
CA LYS A 270 -21.79 -14.13 12.13
C LYS A 270 -20.83 -15.31 12.20
N VAL A 271 -20.93 -16.06 13.29
CA VAL A 271 -20.13 -17.27 13.53
C VAL A 271 -21.03 -18.47 13.70
N TYR A 272 -20.73 -19.51 12.94
CA TYR A 272 -21.51 -20.75 12.86
C TYR A 272 -20.69 -21.95 13.32
N GLU A 273 -21.32 -22.91 13.97
CA GLU A 273 -20.88 -24.31 14.04
C GLU A 273 -21.53 -25.09 12.90
N ILE A 274 -20.71 -25.81 12.13
CA ILE A 274 -21.13 -26.52 10.93
C ILE A 274 -21.06 -28.03 11.22
N ASP A 275 -22.18 -28.70 11.11
CA ASP A 275 -22.24 -30.15 11.25
C ASP A 275 -21.52 -30.80 10.04
N ARG A 276 -20.50 -31.59 10.30
CA ARG A 276 -19.63 -32.19 9.27
C ARG A 276 -20.35 -33.27 8.42
N GLU A 277 -21.45 -33.83 8.88
CA GLU A 277 -22.19 -34.86 8.14
C GLU A 277 -23.31 -34.27 7.28
N SER A 278 -24.04 -33.30 7.83
CA SER A 278 -25.22 -32.72 7.19
C SER A 278 -25.01 -31.32 6.57
N GLY A 279 -23.92 -30.65 6.87
CA GLY A 279 -23.70 -29.24 6.49
C GLY A 279 -24.62 -28.25 7.24
N SER A 280 -25.45 -28.71 8.17
CA SER A 280 -26.35 -27.81 8.91
C SER A 280 -25.57 -26.85 9.78
N CYS A 281 -25.94 -25.56 9.74
CA CYS A 281 -25.29 -24.49 10.48
C CYS A 281 -26.09 -24.13 11.73
N LYS A 282 -25.39 -24.02 12.85
CA LYS A 282 -25.88 -23.45 14.09
C LYS A 282 -25.18 -22.11 14.31
N GLU A 283 -25.91 -21.01 14.26
CA GLU A 283 -25.40 -19.71 14.65
C GLU A 283 -25.10 -19.67 16.15
N TRP A 284 -23.91 -19.22 16.51
CA TRP A 284 -23.48 -19.06 17.89
C TRP A 284 -23.51 -17.59 18.32
N ILE A 285 -22.97 -16.69 17.50
CA ILE A 285 -22.84 -15.29 17.83
C ILE A 285 -22.76 -14.46 16.53
N GLU A 286 -23.16 -13.22 16.63
CA GLU A 286 -22.92 -12.18 15.63
C GLU A 286 -22.06 -11.09 16.28
N LEU A 287 -20.85 -10.86 15.75
CA LEU A 287 -19.94 -9.83 16.19
C LEU A 287 -20.23 -8.52 15.43
N PRO A 288 -19.87 -7.35 15.99
CA PRO A 288 -20.11 -6.07 15.33
C PRO A 288 -19.31 -5.85 14.04
N GLN A 289 -18.25 -6.63 13.86
CA GLN A 289 -17.38 -6.62 12.67
C GLN A 289 -17.06 -8.05 12.25
N TRP A 290 -16.55 -8.19 11.02
CA TRP A 290 -16.08 -9.47 10.51
C TRP A 290 -14.87 -10.01 11.31
N VAL A 291 -14.80 -11.33 11.42
CA VAL A 291 -13.73 -12.02 12.13
C VAL A 291 -12.48 -12.09 11.24
N GLN A 292 -11.40 -11.43 11.66
CA GLN A 292 -10.14 -11.43 10.94
C GLN A 292 -9.30 -12.69 11.21
N TYR A 293 -9.31 -13.16 12.43
CA TYR A 293 -8.63 -14.39 12.86
C TYR A 293 -9.50 -15.19 13.85
N MET A 294 -9.48 -16.50 13.71
CA MET A 294 -10.26 -17.39 14.56
C MET A 294 -9.48 -18.64 14.90
N VAL A 295 -9.52 -19.06 16.16
CA VAL A 295 -8.91 -20.30 16.63
C VAL A 295 -9.77 -20.93 17.71
N ALA A 296 -9.84 -22.27 17.72
CA ALA A 296 -10.59 -23.02 18.71
C ALA A 296 -9.67 -23.98 19.46
N LYS A 297 -9.71 -23.94 20.79
CA LYS A 297 -9.00 -24.88 21.66
C LYS A 297 -9.83 -25.20 22.89
N ASP A 298 -9.84 -26.46 23.29
CA ASP A 298 -10.72 -26.97 24.37
C ASP A 298 -12.18 -26.56 24.09
N ASP A 299 -12.88 -26.06 25.10
CA ASP A 299 -14.24 -25.53 24.94
C ASP A 299 -14.30 -24.03 24.68
N LYS A 300 -13.27 -23.45 24.03
CA LYS A 300 -13.22 -22.00 23.74
C LYS A 300 -13.00 -21.73 22.27
N LEU A 301 -13.77 -20.80 21.72
CA LEU A 301 -13.57 -20.20 20.41
C LEU A 301 -13.08 -18.76 20.62
N MET A 302 -11.90 -18.46 20.16
CA MET A 302 -11.23 -17.16 20.28
C MET A 302 -11.22 -16.49 18.90
N MET A 303 -11.70 -15.28 18.84
CA MET A 303 -11.93 -14.52 17.62
C MET A 303 -11.32 -13.14 17.77
N ALA A 304 -10.53 -12.74 16.78
CA ALA A 304 -10.02 -11.37 16.68
C ALA A 304 -10.77 -10.62 15.56
N ASP A 305 -11.20 -9.43 15.87
CA ASP A 305 -11.64 -8.41 14.92
C ASP A 305 -10.73 -7.17 15.04
N GLY A 306 -10.90 -6.14 14.22
CA GLY A 306 -10.06 -4.94 14.29
C GLY A 306 -10.15 -4.13 15.60
N ARG A 307 -10.93 -4.58 16.60
CA ARG A 307 -11.11 -3.90 17.89
C ARG A 307 -10.53 -4.66 19.05
N GLY A 308 -10.37 -5.98 18.91
CA GLY A 308 -9.90 -6.79 20.03
C GLY A 308 -10.09 -8.29 19.85
N VAL A 309 -10.10 -8.99 20.99
CA VAL A 309 -10.25 -10.43 21.06
C VAL A 309 -11.54 -10.78 21.81
N THR A 310 -12.43 -11.51 21.17
CA THR A 310 -13.66 -12.06 21.78
C THR A 310 -13.47 -13.54 22.05
N ILE A 311 -13.78 -13.99 23.27
CA ILE A 311 -13.69 -15.39 23.68
C ILE A 311 -15.10 -15.92 23.99
N LEU A 312 -15.52 -16.94 23.24
CA LEU A 312 -16.79 -17.65 23.44
C LEU A 312 -16.53 -19.00 24.11
N ASP A 313 -17.16 -19.24 25.24
CA ASP A 313 -17.18 -20.55 25.90
C ASP A 313 -18.25 -21.44 25.22
N LEU A 314 -17.79 -22.46 24.49
CA LEU A 314 -18.64 -23.35 23.71
C LEU A 314 -19.49 -24.30 24.55
N SER A 315 -19.15 -24.50 25.82
CA SER A 315 -19.91 -25.36 26.75
C SER A 315 -21.10 -24.63 27.34
N SER A 316 -20.97 -23.36 27.66
CA SER A 316 -22.04 -22.51 28.19
C SER A 316 -22.76 -21.70 27.12
N GLY A 317 -22.09 -21.37 26.04
CA GLY A 317 -22.57 -20.44 25.01
C GLY A 317 -22.50 -18.98 25.44
N GLU A 318 -21.73 -18.66 26.48
CA GLU A 318 -21.56 -17.30 27.01
C GLU A 318 -20.20 -16.74 26.65
N LEU A 319 -20.11 -15.40 26.53
CA LEU A 319 -18.83 -14.72 26.34
C LEU A 319 -18.05 -14.72 27.65
N VAL A 320 -16.74 -14.92 27.54
CA VAL A 320 -15.82 -14.80 28.66
C VAL A 320 -15.41 -13.34 28.79
N GLU A 321 -15.72 -12.72 29.92
CA GLU A 321 -15.28 -11.35 30.23
C GLU A 321 -13.82 -11.36 30.67
N ASP A 322 -12.99 -10.58 30.01
CA ASP A 322 -11.56 -10.39 30.32
C ASP A 322 -11.16 -8.92 30.20
N PRO A 323 -11.44 -8.10 31.23
CA PRO A 323 -11.18 -6.66 31.18
C PRO A 323 -9.69 -6.31 30.98
N VAL A 324 -8.77 -7.19 31.43
CA VAL A 324 -7.32 -6.96 31.27
C VAL A 324 -6.91 -7.10 29.81
N LEU A 325 -7.46 -8.12 29.15
CA LEU A 325 -7.27 -8.33 27.70
C LEU A 325 -7.91 -7.20 26.89
N ASP A 326 -9.15 -6.82 27.23
CA ASP A 326 -9.88 -5.74 26.57
C ASP A 326 -9.14 -4.39 26.66
N ASP A 327 -8.61 -4.04 27.83
CA ASP A 327 -7.88 -2.80 28.04
C ASP A 327 -6.53 -2.84 27.29
N PHE A 328 -5.82 -3.96 27.33
CA PHE A 328 -4.59 -4.15 26.56
C PHE A 328 -4.80 -4.00 25.05
N MET A 329 -5.84 -4.63 24.50
CA MET A 329 -6.16 -4.54 23.07
C MET A 329 -6.50 -3.11 22.65
N LYS A 330 -7.23 -2.35 23.49
CA LYS A 330 -7.50 -0.92 23.24
C LYS A 330 -6.23 -0.06 23.22
N GLU A 331 -5.25 -0.40 24.08
CA GLU A 331 -3.96 0.33 24.12
C GLU A 331 -3.11 0.06 22.88
N GLN A 332 -3.32 -1.09 22.20
CA GLN A 332 -2.60 -1.36 20.95
C GLN A 332 -3.15 -0.54 19.77
N GLY A 333 -4.41 -0.12 19.84
CA GLY A 333 -5.00 0.83 18.87
C GLY A 333 -4.86 0.36 17.41
N ASN A 334 -4.45 1.26 16.54
CA ASN A 334 -4.38 1.07 15.09
C ASN A 334 -3.36 0.00 14.63
N SER A 335 -2.46 -0.47 15.50
CA SER A 335 -1.55 -1.59 15.19
C SER A 335 -2.29 -2.90 14.87
N LEU A 336 -3.61 -2.94 15.08
CA LEU A 336 -4.46 -4.10 14.84
C LEU A 336 -5.46 -3.88 13.70
N GLU A 337 -5.40 -2.72 13.03
CA GLU A 337 -6.27 -2.48 11.88
C GLU A 337 -5.90 -3.39 10.70
N TYR A 338 -6.94 -3.94 10.09
CA TYR A 338 -6.81 -4.84 8.95
C TYR A 338 -6.25 -4.09 7.73
N HIS A 339 -5.15 -4.58 7.21
CA HIS A 339 -4.66 -4.18 5.91
C HIS A 339 -5.37 -5.00 4.82
N THR A 340 -5.85 -4.37 3.77
CA THR A 340 -6.62 -4.98 2.66
C THR A 340 -5.92 -6.13 1.92
N THR A 341 -4.67 -6.43 2.29
CA THR A 341 -3.81 -7.44 1.67
C THR A 341 -4.02 -8.89 2.18
N GLY A 342 -5.02 -9.14 3.06
CA GLY A 342 -5.24 -10.48 3.63
C GLY A 342 -4.28 -10.86 4.77
N ILE A 343 -3.40 -9.96 5.19
CA ILE A 343 -2.46 -10.15 6.30
C ILE A 343 -3.22 -10.09 7.62
N ASN A 344 -2.98 -11.05 8.52
CA ASN A 344 -3.57 -11.01 9.84
C ASN A 344 -2.78 -10.03 10.73
N PRO A 345 -3.41 -9.01 11.30
CA PRO A 345 -2.70 -8.08 12.20
C PRO A 345 -2.37 -8.72 13.55
N LEU A 346 -3.06 -9.81 13.90
CA LEU A 346 -2.93 -10.51 15.16
C LEU A 346 -3.12 -12.01 14.96
N LEU A 347 -2.20 -12.84 15.51
CA LEU A 347 -2.45 -14.27 15.72
C LEU A 347 -2.71 -14.55 17.19
N ILE A 348 -3.60 -15.52 17.43
CA ILE A 348 -3.90 -16.04 18.76
C ILE A 348 -3.37 -17.48 18.81
N LEU A 349 -2.41 -17.75 19.69
CA LEU A 349 -1.84 -19.09 19.88
C LEU A 349 -2.25 -19.59 21.28
N PRO A 350 -3.26 -20.45 21.36
CA PRO A 350 -3.73 -20.93 22.65
C PRO A 350 -2.75 -22.00 23.23
N GLY A 351 -2.32 -21.77 24.46
CA GLY A 351 -1.54 -22.69 25.26
C GLY A 351 -2.39 -23.59 26.12
N GLU A 352 -1.77 -24.31 27.08
CA GLU A 352 -2.45 -25.14 28.07
C GLU A 352 -2.98 -24.31 29.24
N GLU A 353 -3.94 -24.81 29.97
CA GLU A 353 -4.47 -24.22 31.21
C GLU A 353 -5.01 -22.79 31.04
N GLY A 354 -5.58 -22.46 29.88
CA GLY A 354 -6.13 -21.13 29.57
C GLY A 354 -5.09 -20.06 29.29
N ILE A 355 -3.84 -20.44 28.99
CA ILE A 355 -2.81 -19.52 28.51
C ILE A 355 -3.14 -19.11 27.09
N LEU A 356 -2.91 -17.84 26.80
CA LEU A 356 -3.11 -17.21 25.50
C LEU A 356 -1.85 -16.45 25.11
N TYR A 357 -1.32 -16.72 23.93
CA TYR A 357 -0.26 -15.91 23.34
C TYR A 357 -0.83 -15.08 22.21
N LEU A 358 -0.59 -13.78 22.29
CA LEU A 358 -0.97 -12.79 21.27
C LEU A 358 0.29 -12.42 20.49
N VAL A 359 0.27 -12.65 19.19
CA VAL A 359 1.42 -12.38 18.29
C VAL A 359 1.04 -11.26 17.34
N PHE A 360 1.79 -10.18 17.36
CA PHE A 360 1.64 -9.04 16.44
C PHE A 360 2.97 -8.27 16.30
N GLU A 361 3.03 -7.19 15.55
CA GLU A 361 4.27 -6.46 15.23
C GLU A 361 5.12 -6.08 16.46
N LYS A 362 4.50 -5.75 17.59
CA LYS A 362 5.22 -5.41 18.83
C LYS A 362 5.82 -6.60 19.55
N GLY A 363 5.47 -7.83 19.13
CA GLY A 363 6.05 -9.04 19.68
C GLY A 363 5.05 -10.11 20.07
N ILE A 364 5.42 -10.98 21.01
CA ILE A 364 4.58 -12.04 21.57
C ILE A 364 4.27 -11.72 23.03
N TYR A 365 2.98 -11.71 23.35
CA TYR A 365 2.48 -11.39 24.68
C TYR A 365 1.77 -12.61 25.26
N ARG A 366 2.07 -12.95 26.50
CA ARG A 366 1.46 -14.05 27.25
C ARG A 366 0.39 -13.53 28.19
N HIS A 367 -0.79 -14.12 28.15
CA HIS A 367 -1.90 -13.85 29.05
C HIS A 367 -2.52 -15.17 29.56
N VAL A 368 -3.11 -15.16 30.74
CA VAL A 368 -3.96 -16.24 31.25
C VAL A 368 -5.38 -15.71 31.26
N ILE A 369 -6.30 -16.34 30.53
CA ILE A 369 -7.70 -15.91 30.44
C ILE A 369 -8.30 -15.68 31.82
N GLY A 370 -8.84 -14.47 32.08
CA GLY A 370 -9.33 -14.03 33.37
C GLY A 370 -8.22 -13.66 34.37
N GLY A 371 -6.97 -13.65 33.96
CA GLY A 371 -5.81 -13.22 34.76
C GLY A 371 -5.74 -11.70 34.89
N ASN A 372 -4.73 -11.22 35.62
CA ASN A 372 -4.55 -9.80 35.91
C ASN A 372 -3.24 -9.23 35.34
N LEU A 373 -2.58 -9.96 34.46
CA LEU A 373 -1.29 -9.59 33.87
C LEU A 373 -1.20 -10.04 32.42
N ILE A 374 -0.66 -9.17 31.57
CA ILE A 374 -0.16 -9.51 30.23
C ILE A 374 1.35 -9.26 30.24
N GLU A 375 2.12 -10.22 29.81
CA GLU A 375 3.57 -10.21 29.83
C GLU A 375 4.14 -10.31 28.41
N GLN A 376 4.97 -9.37 28.00
CA GLN A 376 5.71 -9.47 26.75
C GLN A 376 6.84 -10.51 26.92
N VAL A 377 6.78 -11.59 26.15
CA VAL A 377 7.76 -12.68 26.19
C VAL A 377 8.77 -12.59 25.05
N VAL A 378 8.35 -12.04 23.90
CA VAL A 378 9.24 -11.72 22.78
C VAL A 378 9.05 -10.25 22.43
N ASP A 379 10.14 -9.51 22.32
CA ASP A 379 10.14 -8.13 21.88
C ASP A 379 10.23 -8.10 20.34
N GLY A 380 9.19 -7.57 19.69
CA GLY A 380 9.14 -7.46 18.23
C GLY A 380 10.24 -6.59 17.64
N ALA A 381 10.65 -5.55 18.38
CA ALA A 381 11.74 -4.69 17.93
C ALA A 381 13.11 -5.40 17.82
N LEU A 382 13.26 -6.58 18.42
CA LEU A 382 14.48 -7.42 18.36
C LEU A 382 14.34 -8.61 17.40
N THR A 383 13.25 -8.66 16.62
CA THR A 383 12.91 -9.83 15.82
C THR A 383 12.21 -9.41 14.53
N SER A 384 12.02 -10.34 13.60
CA SER A 384 11.29 -10.12 12.35
C SER A 384 9.79 -9.81 12.54
N LEU A 385 9.25 -9.99 13.75
CA LEU A 385 7.88 -9.53 14.05
C LEU A 385 7.72 -8.01 13.88
N GLY A 386 8.75 -7.24 14.21
CA GLY A 386 8.77 -5.79 14.05
C GLY A 386 9.11 -5.30 12.63
N ASN A 387 9.26 -6.22 11.67
CA ASN A 387 9.54 -5.89 10.28
C ASN A 387 8.22 -5.61 9.52
N PRO A 388 7.98 -4.40 9.02
CA PRO A 388 6.74 -4.06 8.32
C PRO A 388 6.51 -4.84 7.01
N SER A 389 7.58 -5.41 6.43
CA SER A 389 7.48 -6.25 5.23
C SER A 389 6.97 -7.66 5.52
N TYR A 390 6.91 -8.07 6.79
CA TYR A 390 6.51 -9.40 7.22
C TYR A 390 5.13 -9.38 7.89
N GLY A 391 4.08 -9.61 7.10
CA GLY A 391 2.76 -9.82 7.66
C GLY A 391 2.61 -11.22 8.26
N LEU A 392 1.68 -11.41 9.19
CA LEU A 392 1.42 -12.69 9.84
C LEU A 392 0.44 -13.54 9.01
N ALA A 393 0.83 -14.73 8.62
CA ALA A 393 -0.04 -15.71 7.94
C ALA A 393 -0.59 -16.78 8.89
N GLY A 394 0.23 -17.27 9.82
CA GLY A 394 -0.16 -18.30 10.77
C GLY A 394 0.91 -18.60 11.82
N GLY A 395 0.60 -19.50 12.74
CA GLY A 395 1.57 -19.91 13.75
C GLY A 395 1.08 -21.07 14.61
N VAL A 396 2.03 -21.74 15.25
CA VAL A 396 1.76 -22.81 16.23
C VAL A 396 2.67 -22.66 17.44
N LEU A 397 2.13 -23.02 18.59
CA LEU A 397 2.87 -23.18 19.84
C LEU A 397 3.30 -24.63 19.97
N LEU A 398 4.60 -24.87 20.01
CA LEU A 398 5.20 -26.18 20.24
C LEU A 398 5.52 -26.39 21.72
N GLU A 399 5.97 -27.62 22.07
CA GLU A 399 6.42 -27.94 23.44
C GLU A 399 7.54 -27.00 23.90
N ASN A 400 7.58 -26.72 25.20
CA ASN A 400 8.55 -25.83 25.86
C ASN A 400 8.48 -24.36 25.41
N ASP A 401 7.28 -23.89 25.11
CA ASP A 401 7.02 -22.51 24.67
C ASP A 401 7.87 -22.08 23.46
N VAL A 402 8.09 -22.99 22.52
CA VAL A 402 8.70 -22.69 21.24
C VAL A 402 7.60 -22.23 20.29
N PHE A 403 7.77 -21.04 19.71
CA PHE A 403 6.83 -20.53 18.72
C PHE A 403 7.36 -20.77 17.31
N LEU A 404 6.48 -21.19 16.42
CA LEU A 404 6.73 -21.24 14.98
C LEU A 404 5.73 -20.31 14.30
N ILE A 405 6.23 -19.25 13.67
CA ILE A 405 5.40 -18.21 13.04
C ILE A 405 5.66 -18.25 11.53
N LEU A 406 4.59 -18.32 10.77
CA LEU A 406 4.60 -18.23 9.32
C LEU A 406 4.29 -16.79 8.92
N PHE A 407 5.16 -16.19 8.12
CA PHE A 407 4.96 -14.88 7.54
C PHE A 407 4.28 -14.94 6.16
N SER A 408 3.63 -13.86 5.78
CA SER A 408 2.91 -13.73 4.50
C SER A 408 3.83 -13.81 3.27
N SER A 409 5.09 -13.45 3.46
CA SER A 409 6.16 -13.53 2.46
C SER A 409 6.72 -14.94 2.27
N GLY A 410 6.27 -15.92 3.09
CA GLY A 410 6.58 -17.33 2.96
C GLY A 410 7.72 -17.84 3.86
N GLU A 411 8.36 -16.96 4.62
CA GLU A 411 9.37 -17.35 5.62
C GLU A 411 8.71 -17.90 6.87
N ILE A 412 9.43 -18.77 7.57
CA ILE A 412 9.03 -19.37 8.83
C ILE A 412 10.03 -18.99 9.92
N ALA A 413 9.57 -18.27 10.94
CA ALA A 413 10.40 -17.92 12.10
C ALA A 413 10.16 -18.87 13.25
N LYS A 414 11.25 -19.39 13.84
CA LYS A 414 11.25 -20.22 15.05
C LYS A 414 11.83 -19.44 16.21
N TYR A 415 11.05 -19.25 17.26
CA TYR A 415 11.46 -18.55 18.48
C TYR A 415 11.73 -19.54 19.59
N THR A 416 12.97 -19.56 20.09
CA THR A 416 13.42 -20.46 21.15
C THR A 416 14.05 -19.67 22.30
N TYR A 417 13.61 -19.92 23.54
CA TYR A 417 14.16 -19.21 24.69
C TYR A 417 15.59 -19.68 25.03
N ASP A 418 16.53 -18.72 25.10
CA ASP A 418 17.89 -18.98 25.56
C ASP A 418 18.14 -18.23 26.88
N PRO A 419 18.29 -18.97 28.02
CA PRO A 419 18.54 -18.37 29.33
C PRO A 419 19.94 -17.75 29.46
N ASN A 420 20.86 -17.99 28.51
CA ASN A 420 22.23 -17.50 28.57
C ASN A 420 22.46 -16.19 27.83
N LEU A 421 21.49 -15.77 27.03
CA LEU A 421 21.55 -14.47 26.36
C LEU A 421 21.16 -13.33 27.32
N ALA A 422 21.78 -12.17 27.14
CA ALA A 422 21.34 -10.98 27.85
C ALA A 422 19.93 -10.60 27.39
N ALA A 423 19.05 -10.21 28.32
CA ALA A 423 17.68 -9.79 27.98
C ALA A 423 17.69 -8.57 27.04
N VAL A 424 18.65 -7.67 27.20
CA VAL A 424 18.91 -6.56 26.27
C VAL A 424 20.31 -6.74 25.67
N PRO A 425 20.49 -6.66 24.35
CA PRO A 425 21.80 -6.75 23.70
C PRO A 425 22.83 -5.76 24.25
N GLU A 426 24.13 -6.14 24.19
CA GLU A 426 25.21 -5.33 24.77
C GLU A 426 25.52 -4.09 23.95
N VAL A 427 25.43 -4.20 22.63
CA VAL A 427 25.67 -3.09 21.71
C VAL A 427 24.34 -2.41 21.43
N GLN A 428 24.24 -1.13 21.75
CA GLN A 428 23.01 -0.37 21.58
C GLN A 428 23.29 0.88 20.76
N LEU A 429 22.50 1.04 19.68
CA LEU A 429 22.46 2.23 18.86
C LEU A 429 21.06 2.84 18.93
N ARG A 430 20.98 4.11 18.56
CA ARG A 430 19.73 4.84 18.45
C ARG A 430 19.62 5.38 17.02
N ALA A 431 18.52 5.05 16.33
CA ALA A 431 18.13 5.62 15.06
C ALA A 431 16.95 6.57 15.25
N TYR A 432 16.85 7.61 14.43
CA TYR A 432 15.81 8.62 14.54
C TYR A 432 15.38 9.14 13.16
N SER A 433 14.08 9.29 12.98
CA SER A 433 13.45 10.00 11.87
C SER A 433 12.37 10.95 12.37
N LEU A 434 11.96 11.93 11.56
CA LEU A 434 10.78 12.74 11.88
C LEU A 434 9.49 11.97 11.70
N MET A 435 9.34 11.32 10.56
CA MET A 435 8.22 10.44 10.22
C MET A 435 8.66 8.99 10.21
N GLU A 436 7.72 8.06 10.26
CA GLU A 436 8.00 6.63 10.08
C GLU A 436 8.74 6.40 8.75
N ASN A 437 9.85 5.66 8.79
CA ASN A 437 10.57 5.19 7.63
C ASN A 437 10.57 3.65 7.64
N GLU A 438 9.70 3.06 6.84
CA GLU A 438 9.49 1.61 6.78
C GLU A 438 10.73 0.88 6.27
N GLN A 439 11.50 1.46 5.33
CA GLN A 439 12.74 0.89 4.85
C GLN A 439 13.78 0.77 5.98
N LEU A 440 13.99 1.84 6.75
CA LEU A 440 14.92 1.78 7.88
C LEU A 440 14.48 0.73 8.91
N ARG A 441 13.17 0.64 9.20
CA ARG A 441 12.64 -0.38 10.13
C ARG A 441 12.89 -1.78 9.60
N THR A 442 12.64 -2.04 8.31
CA THR A 442 12.91 -3.32 7.65
C THR A 442 14.38 -3.70 7.73
N VAL A 443 15.27 -2.77 7.39
CA VAL A 443 16.72 -3.00 7.41
C VAL A 443 17.23 -3.20 8.85
N ILE A 444 16.76 -2.43 9.83
CA ILE A 444 17.09 -2.64 11.25
C ILE A 444 16.69 -4.05 11.70
N SER A 445 15.46 -4.47 11.38
CA SER A 445 14.96 -5.79 11.76
C SER A 445 15.79 -6.91 11.15
N SER A 446 16.09 -6.83 9.85
CA SER A 446 16.92 -7.80 9.13
C SER A 446 18.34 -7.85 9.66
N TYR A 447 18.95 -6.69 9.94
CA TYR A 447 20.28 -6.60 10.53
C TYR A 447 20.33 -7.26 11.92
N GLN A 448 19.38 -6.95 12.80
CA GLN A 448 19.33 -7.51 14.16
C GLN A 448 19.09 -9.02 14.18
N ALA A 449 18.35 -9.56 13.21
CA ALA A 449 18.18 -11.01 13.05
C ALA A 449 19.52 -11.72 12.80
N GLY A 450 20.43 -11.09 12.03
CA GLY A 450 21.80 -11.58 11.81
C GLY A 450 22.77 -11.26 12.93
N HIS A 451 22.49 -10.24 13.76
CA HIS A 451 23.37 -9.68 14.79
C HIS A 451 22.70 -9.62 16.17
N PRO A 452 22.46 -10.77 16.81
CA PRO A 452 21.71 -10.82 18.07
C PRO A 452 22.38 -10.08 19.24
N GLU A 453 23.65 -9.67 19.13
CA GLU A 453 24.37 -8.83 20.10
C GLU A 453 24.08 -7.34 19.95
N VAL A 454 23.39 -6.91 18.87
CA VAL A 454 23.08 -5.51 18.55
C VAL A 454 21.60 -5.22 18.80
N TYR A 455 21.33 -4.06 19.36
CA TYR A 455 20.00 -3.48 19.46
C TYR A 455 20.01 -2.06 18.91
N ILE A 456 19.20 -1.80 17.88
CA ILE A 456 19.04 -0.48 17.27
C ILE A 456 17.64 0.02 17.64
N ARG A 457 17.60 0.92 18.62
CA ARG A 457 16.35 1.53 19.05
C ARG A 457 15.95 2.60 18.04
N TYR A 458 14.87 2.34 17.30
CA TYR A 458 14.33 3.28 16.34
C TYR A 458 13.26 4.17 17.00
N GLU A 459 13.43 5.48 16.89
CA GLU A 459 12.55 6.51 17.46
C GLU A 459 12.02 7.42 16.35
N ILE A 460 10.70 7.69 16.40
CA ILE A 460 9.97 8.55 15.47
C ILE A 460 9.61 9.85 16.20
N GLY A 461 9.91 10.97 15.58
CA GLY A 461 9.68 12.30 16.15
C GLY A 461 8.21 12.73 16.18
N MET A 462 7.48 12.37 15.10
CA MET A 462 6.07 12.67 14.89
C MET A 462 5.30 11.36 14.72
N ASP A 463 4.92 10.73 15.81
CA ASP A 463 4.04 9.57 15.79
C ASP A 463 2.60 10.05 15.53
N LYS A 464 1.88 9.37 14.64
CA LYS A 464 0.47 9.67 14.29
C LYS A 464 -0.46 9.74 15.52
N ASN A 465 -0.11 9.07 16.60
CA ASN A 465 -0.85 9.05 17.86
C ASN A 465 -0.47 10.18 18.82
N LEU A 466 0.58 10.94 18.51
CA LEU A 466 1.08 12.03 19.32
C LEU A 466 0.84 13.36 18.58
N SER A 467 0.25 14.35 19.25
CA SER A 467 0.04 15.69 18.70
C SER A 467 1.33 16.55 18.61
N ALA A 468 2.50 15.91 18.45
CA ALA A 468 3.76 16.61 18.32
C ALA A 468 3.89 17.24 16.93
N THR A 469 4.27 18.51 16.89
CA THR A 469 4.59 19.18 15.61
C THR A 469 6.05 18.90 15.22
N ARG A 470 6.39 19.12 13.93
CA ARG A 470 7.77 19.06 13.44
C ARG A 470 8.74 19.92 14.29
N ASP A 471 8.32 21.14 14.60
CA ASP A 471 9.13 22.07 15.39
C ASP A 471 9.36 21.57 16.83
N ASP A 472 8.36 20.95 17.45
CA ASP A 472 8.50 20.36 18.78
C ASP A 472 9.46 19.14 18.74
N ALA A 473 9.33 18.30 17.72
CA ALA A 473 10.19 17.14 17.52
C ALA A 473 11.67 17.55 17.30
N LEU A 474 11.90 18.51 16.39
CA LEU A 474 13.26 19.04 16.13
C LEU A 474 13.85 19.76 17.35
N LYS A 475 13.05 20.52 18.10
CA LYS A 475 13.51 21.19 19.32
C LYS A 475 13.93 20.19 20.40
N LYS A 476 13.17 19.10 20.56
CA LYS A 476 13.53 17.99 21.46
C LYS A 476 14.83 17.34 21.00
N LEU A 477 14.90 16.95 19.71
CA LEU A 477 16.08 16.32 19.11
C LEU A 477 17.34 17.19 19.27
N ASN A 478 17.26 18.48 18.93
CA ASN A 478 18.36 19.43 19.04
C ASN A 478 18.84 19.60 20.50
N THR A 479 17.91 19.53 21.47
CA THR A 479 18.27 19.57 22.91
C THR A 479 19.03 18.31 23.30
N GLU A 480 18.64 17.15 22.82
CA GLU A 480 19.32 15.87 23.07
C GLU A 480 20.71 15.82 22.43
N ILE A 481 20.83 16.30 21.15
CA ILE A 481 22.12 16.43 20.46
C ILE A 481 23.07 17.34 21.25
N ALA A 482 22.60 18.53 21.69
CA ALA A 482 23.40 19.46 22.47
C ALA A 482 23.83 18.89 23.84
N ALA A 483 23.04 17.99 24.42
CA ALA A 483 23.35 17.28 25.65
C ALA A 483 24.27 16.04 25.46
N GLY A 484 24.70 15.75 24.21
CA GLY A 484 25.49 14.57 23.85
C GLY A 484 24.71 13.26 23.97
N LYS A 485 23.41 13.33 23.80
CA LYS A 485 22.45 12.20 23.82
C LYS A 485 21.71 12.05 22.49
N GLY A 486 22.22 12.63 21.39
CA GLY A 486 21.65 12.52 20.07
C GLY A 486 21.68 11.06 19.54
N PRO A 487 20.92 10.76 18.51
CA PRO A 487 20.94 9.45 17.86
C PRO A 487 22.30 9.17 17.18
N ASP A 488 22.56 7.89 16.91
CA ASP A 488 23.70 7.42 16.15
C ASP A 488 23.44 7.50 14.64
N ILE A 489 22.17 7.30 14.24
CA ILE A 489 21.69 7.22 12.87
C ILE A 489 20.51 8.19 12.71
N PHE A 490 20.49 8.93 11.61
CA PHE A 490 19.42 9.84 11.22
C PHE A 490 18.84 9.45 9.87
N ILE A 491 17.51 9.52 9.72
CA ILE A 491 16.88 9.76 8.43
C ILE A 491 16.60 11.26 8.35
N LEU A 492 17.25 11.92 7.40
CA LEU A 492 17.33 13.38 7.31
C LEU A 492 16.19 14.02 6.53
N ASP A 493 15.23 13.21 6.05
CA ASP A 493 14.07 13.71 5.33
C ASP A 493 13.32 14.74 6.17
N ASP A 494 13.05 15.90 5.56
CA ASP A 494 12.48 17.11 6.21
C ASP A 494 13.23 17.61 7.45
N MET A 495 14.52 17.26 7.61
CA MET A 495 15.40 17.78 8.66
C MET A 495 16.34 18.88 8.14
N PRO A 496 16.83 19.78 9.02
CA PRO A 496 17.75 20.87 8.62
C PRO A 496 19.18 20.33 8.43
N MET A 497 19.39 19.51 7.38
CA MET A 497 20.66 18.82 7.12
C MET A 497 21.85 19.80 7.05
N ASP A 498 21.71 20.93 6.34
CA ASP A 498 22.76 21.94 6.21
C ASP A 498 23.23 22.46 7.59
N SER A 499 22.28 22.75 8.47
CA SER A 499 22.56 23.18 9.84
C SER A 499 23.29 22.10 10.64
N TYR A 500 22.95 20.81 10.44
CA TYR A 500 23.63 19.68 11.10
C TYR A 500 25.05 19.47 10.58
N VAL A 501 25.29 19.71 9.28
CA VAL A 501 26.64 19.73 8.69
C VAL A 501 27.46 20.87 9.27
N GLU A 502 26.98 22.11 9.25
CA GLU A 502 27.67 23.28 9.80
C GLU A 502 28.00 23.14 11.29
N LYS A 503 27.06 22.62 12.09
CA LYS A 503 27.24 22.38 13.52
C LYS A 503 28.11 21.14 13.82
N GLY A 504 28.49 20.39 12.78
CA GLY A 504 29.34 19.19 12.91
C GLY A 504 28.68 18.05 13.65
N VAL A 505 27.38 17.90 13.51
CA VAL A 505 26.59 16.78 14.06
C VAL A 505 26.84 15.50 13.25
N LEU A 506 26.88 15.61 11.93
CA LEU A 506 27.01 14.48 11.01
C LEU A 506 28.47 14.14 10.73
N ALA A 507 28.73 12.87 10.46
CA ALA A 507 30.00 12.34 10.00
C ALA A 507 30.15 12.48 8.48
N ASP A 508 31.39 12.70 8.00
CA ASP A 508 31.71 12.63 6.58
C ASP A 508 31.72 11.18 6.11
N LEU A 509 30.81 10.84 5.18
CA LEU A 509 30.61 9.51 4.63
C LEU A 509 31.45 9.26 3.36
N THR A 510 32.16 10.27 2.85
CA THR A 510 33.00 10.18 1.63
C THR A 510 33.91 8.95 1.62
N PRO A 511 34.64 8.60 2.72
CA PRO A 511 35.53 7.45 2.72
C PRO A 511 34.87 6.10 2.51
N TYR A 512 33.60 5.99 2.84
CA TYR A 512 32.83 4.74 2.72
C TYR A 512 32.18 4.58 1.34
N LEU A 513 32.00 5.70 0.63
CA LEU A 513 31.38 5.75 -0.69
C LEU A 513 32.42 5.76 -1.82
N GLU A 514 33.72 5.93 -1.48
CA GLU A 514 34.82 5.79 -2.42
C GLU A 514 34.88 4.37 -2.99
N GLY A 515 34.66 4.23 -4.30
CA GLY A 515 34.67 2.93 -4.98
C GLY A 515 33.28 2.36 -5.30
N MET A 516 32.21 3.08 -4.99
CA MET A 516 30.89 2.73 -5.50
C MET A 516 30.87 2.86 -7.03
N GLY A 517 30.58 1.74 -7.71
CA GLY A 517 30.59 1.65 -9.16
C GLY A 517 29.33 2.25 -9.79
N GLU A 518 29.50 2.99 -10.89
CA GLU A 518 28.39 3.55 -11.68
C GLU A 518 27.57 2.45 -12.39
N ASP A 519 28.13 1.27 -12.50
CA ASP A 519 27.45 0.07 -13.01
C ASP A 519 26.45 -0.52 -12.01
N ARG A 520 26.70 -0.32 -10.71
CA ARG A 520 25.85 -0.85 -9.63
C ARG A 520 24.87 0.16 -9.07
N TYR A 521 25.25 1.45 -9.00
CA TYR A 521 24.45 2.48 -8.35
C TYR A 521 24.20 3.68 -9.28
N PHE A 522 23.10 4.38 -9.06
CA PHE A 522 22.88 5.72 -9.60
C PHE A 522 23.78 6.73 -8.86
N THR A 523 25.09 6.68 -9.14
CA THR A 523 26.06 7.52 -8.44
C THR A 523 25.87 9.02 -8.69
N ASN A 524 25.19 9.42 -9.75
CA ASN A 524 24.75 10.80 -10.01
C ASN A 524 23.79 11.29 -8.91
N ILE A 525 22.86 10.45 -8.46
CA ILE A 525 21.92 10.74 -7.36
C ILE A 525 22.69 10.95 -6.05
N ILE A 526 23.58 10.00 -5.69
CA ILE A 526 24.38 10.09 -4.46
C ILE A 526 25.34 11.29 -4.50
N ARG A 527 25.99 11.53 -5.63
CA ARG A 527 26.96 12.64 -5.80
C ARG A 527 26.30 14.02 -5.77
N SER A 528 25.00 14.15 -6.00
CA SER A 528 24.30 15.42 -5.90
C SER A 528 24.25 15.95 -4.45
N PHE A 529 24.55 15.10 -3.46
CA PHE A 529 24.70 15.46 -2.04
C PHE A 529 26.16 15.77 -1.66
N TRP A 530 27.09 15.79 -2.62
CA TRP A 530 28.48 16.13 -2.37
C TRP A 530 28.67 17.63 -2.21
N THR A 531 29.23 18.01 -1.08
CA THR A 531 29.71 19.37 -0.81
C THR A 531 31.25 19.41 -0.90
N PRO A 532 31.87 20.59 -0.96
CA PRO A 532 33.34 20.69 -0.90
C PRO A 532 33.95 20.09 0.38
N GLU A 533 33.15 19.98 1.45
CA GLU A 533 33.53 19.45 2.77
C GLU A 533 33.37 17.95 2.88
N GLY A 534 32.53 17.31 2.04
CA GLY A 534 32.25 15.86 2.04
C GLY A 534 30.80 15.53 1.74
N ILE A 535 30.41 14.27 2.00
CA ILE A 535 29.04 13.76 1.90
C ILE A 535 28.54 13.44 3.31
N TYR A 536 27.42 14.02 3.73
CA TYR A 536 26.90 13.90 5.10
C TYR A 536 25.51 13.24 5.16
N GLY A 537 24.85 13.08 4.02
CA GLY A 537 23.60 12.35 3.85
C GLY A 537 23.63 11.58 2.55
N VAL A 538 23.09 10.37 2.55
CA VAL A 538 23.04 9.49 1.38
C VAL A 538 21.62 9.01 1.19
N PRO A 539 20.94 9.36 0.08
CA PRO A 539 19.62 8.83 -0.20
C PRO A 539 19.73 7.35 -0.57
N ALA A 540 18.91 6.51 0.04
CA ALA A 540 18.80 5.10 -0.30
C ALA A 540 17.81 4.88 -1.45
N GLN A 541 16.84 5.77 -1.58
CA GLN A 541 15.82 5.77 -2.60
C GLN A 541 15.63 7.16 -3.20
N PHE A 542 14.91 7.22 -4.30
CA PHE A 542 14.49 8.48 -4.93
C PHE A 542 13.21 8.28 -5.74
N GLN A 543 12.61 9.39 -6.16
CA GLN A 543 11.48 9.41 -7.08
C GLN A 543 11.86 10.25 -8.31
N ILE A 544 11.26 9.97 -9.46
CA ILE A 544 11.56 10.65 -10.72
C ILE A 544 10.42 11.60 -11.08
N ALA A 545 10.75 12.86 -11.32
CA ALA A 545 9.78 13.83 -11.80
C ALA A 545 9.53 13.64 -13.30
N LEU A 546 8.30 13.31 -13.69
CA LEU A 546 7.86 13.05 -15.04
C LEU A 546 6.70 13.96 -15.44
N LEU A 547 6.60 14.24 -16.72
CA LEU A 547 5.47 14.84 -17.37
C LEU A 547 4.95 13.89 -18.45
N ALA A 548 3.70 13.44 -18.30
CA ALA A 548 3.02 12.56 -19.25
C ALA A 548 1.95 13.30 -20.05
N GLY A 549 1.67 12.79 -21.24
CA GLY A 549 0.71 13.38 -22.16
C GLY A 549 1.02 13.00 -23.60
N LYS A 550 0.43 13.72 -24.57
CA LYS A 550 0.78 13.51 -25.96
C LYS A 550 2.26 13.84 -26.24
N GLN A 551 3.04 12.87 -26.73
CA GLN A 551 4.49 12.95 -26.89
C GLN A 551 4.94 14.23 -27.63
N GLU A 552 4.30 14.58 -28.76
CA GLU A 552 4.63 15.77 -29.56
C GLU A 552 4.52 17.09 -28.77
N ASP A 553 3.64 17.16 -27.79
CA ASP A 553 3.37 18.39 -27.03
C ASP A 553 4.22 18.45 -25.77
N ILE A 554 4.38 17.34 -25.02
CA ILE A 554 5.20 17.31 -23.82
C ILE A 554 6.70 17.53 -24.11
N GLU A 555 7.21 17.11 -25.27
CA GLU A 555 8.59 17.40 -25.71
C GLU A 555 8.89 18.89 -25.87
N LYS A 556 7.87 19.73 -26.01
CA LYS A 556 7.99 21.20 -26.10
C LYS A 556 8.03 21.88 -24.73
N MET A 557 7.60 21.19 -23.67
CA MET A 557 7.46 21.73 -22.32
C MET A 557 8.78 21.56 -21.54
N THR A 558 9.83 22.25 -22.00
CA THR A 558 11.22 22.07 -21.53
C THR A 558 11.61 22.89 -20.31
N ASP A 559 10.76 23.81 -19.87
CA ASP A 559 10.91 24.66 -18.69
C ASP A 559 9.57 25.32 -18.33
N LEU A 560 9.54 26.07 -17.22
CA LEU A 560 8.30 26.65 -16.69
C LEU A 560 7.66 27.67 -17.65
N GLU A 561 8.45 28.42 -18.42
CA GLU A 561 7.91 29.36 -19.44
C GLU A 561 7.22 28.58 -20.56
N ALA A 562 7.87 27.51 -21.07
CA ALA A 562 7.30 26.68 -22.13
C ALA A 562 6.02 25.96 -21.65
N ILE A 563 5.94 25.58 -20.38
CA ILE A 563 4.73 25.03 -19.76
C ILE A 563 3.60 26.09 -19.77
N ALA A 564 3.92 27.34 -19.37
CA ALA A 564 2.94 28.42 -19.40
C ALA A 564 2.44 28.74 -20.81
N GLU A 565 3.36 28.78 -21.80
CA GLU A 565 3.00 28.98 -23.21
C GLU A 565 2.11 27.85 -23.74
N MET A 566 2.42 26.59 -23.38
CA MET A 566 1.60 25.44 -23.78
C MET A 566 0.20 25.49 -23.15
N ALA A 567 0.09 25.85 -21.87
CA ALA A 567 -1.18 26.00 -21.19
C ALA A 567 -2.06 27.06 -21.86
N GLU A 568 -1.48 28.24 -22.18
CA GLU A 568 -2.18 29.32 -22.88
C GLU A 568 -2.61 28.87 -24.29
N ALA A 569 -1.72 28.22 -25.04
CA ALA A 569 -2.02 27.74 -26.40
C ALA A 569 -3.05 26.61 -26.43
N TYR A 570 -3.06 25.74 -25.40
CA TYR A 570 -4.09 24.70 -25.26
C TYR A 570 -5.44 25.33 -24.95
N ARG A 571 -5.52 26.29 -24.02
CA ARG A 571 -6.74 27.00 -23.65
C ARG A 571 -7.38 27.69 -24.83
N GLU A 572 -6.61 28.36 -25.72
CA GLU A 572 -7.13 28.99 -26.93
C GLU A 572 -7.86 28.00 -27.86
N LYS A 573 -7.41 26.73 -27.89
CA LYS A 573 -7.97 25.69 -28.77
C LYS A 573 -9.11 24.92 -28.09
N ASN A 574 -9.04 24.75 -26.77
CA ASN A 574 -9.93 23.92 -25.98
C ASN A 574 -10.51 24.73 -24.80
N PRO A 575 -11.54 25.57 -25.03
CA PRO A 575 -12.08 26.48 -24.01
C PRO A 575 -12.58 25.81 -22.73
N ASP A 576 -13.06 24.56 -22.83
CA ASP A 576 -13.73 23.84 -21.74
C ASP A 576 -12.91 22.65 -21.21
N GLY A 577 -11.68 22.42 -21.72
CA GLY A 577 -10.82 21.31 -21.29
C GLY A 577 -9.95 21.67 -20.09
N MET A 578 -9.74 20.76 -19.14
CA MET A 578 -8.71 20.88 -18.11
C MET A 578 -7.34 20.53 -18.69
N ILE A 579 -6.30 21.22 -18.25
CA ILE A 579 -4.95 21.13 -18.84
C ILE A 579 -4.10 20.19 -17.99
N PHE A 580 -3.94 20.51 -16.69
CA PHE A 580 -3.15 19.74 -15.72
C PHE A 580 -4.00 19.03 -14.66
N GLY A 581 -5.31 19.15 -14.74
CA GLY A 581 -6.24 18.55 -13.79
C GLY A 581 -6.29 19.22 -12.42
N ALA A 582 -5.63 20.36 -12.24
CA ALA A 582 -5.62 21.07 -10.97
C ALA A 582 -6.96 21.78 -10.72
N ARG A 583 -7.62 21.43 -9.61
CA ARG A 583 -8.95 21.92 -9.24
C ARG A 583 -8.94 23.02 -8.18
N GLY A 584 -7.75 23.29 -7.62
CA GLY A 584 -7.51 24.34 -6.64
C GLY A 584 -6.14 24.98 -6.80
N GLU A 585 -5.98 26.21 -6.25
CA GLU A 585 -4.70 26.94 -6.31
C GLU A 585 -3.57 26.16 -5.62
N GLU A 586 -3.87 25.46 -4.52
CA GLU A 586 -2.90 24.70 -3.76
C GLU A 586 -2.43 23.47 -4.54
N GLU A 587 -3.35 22.76 -5.19
CA GLU A 587 -3.03 21.61 -6.05
C GLU A 587 -2.11 22.03 -7.20
N MET A 588 -2.41 23.16 -7.86
CA MET A 588 -1.55 23.72 -8.91
C MET A 588 -0.15 24.06 -8.39
N LEU A 589 -0.04 24.72 -7.24
CA LEU A 589 1.25 25.07 -6.67
C LEU A 589 2.04 23.82 -6.29
N ASN A 590 1.42 22.86 -5.63
CA ASN A 590 2.07 21.60 -5.24
C ASN A 590 2.56 20.78 -6.44
N ALA A 591 1.83 20.79 -7.56
CA ALA A 591 2.29 20.14 -8.80
C ALA A 591 3.57 20.78 -9.40
N LEU A 592 3.80 22.07 -9.14
CA LEU A 592 4.99 22.78 -9.63
C LEU A 592 6.18 22.73 -8.66
N LEU A 593 5.95 22.46 -7.35
CA LEU A 593 7.00 22.46 -6.32
C LEU A 593 8.22 21.62 -6.67
N PRO A 594 8.10 20.35 -7.07
CA PRO A 594 9.28 19.50 -7.29
C PRO A 594 10.28 20.10 -8.27
N VAL A 595 9.79 20.74 -9.33
CA VAL A 595 10.61 21.23 -10.43
C VAL A 595 10.92 22.74 -10.37
N CYS A 596 10.43 23.43 -9.33
CA CYS A 596 10.67 24.87 -9.15
C CYS A 596 11.42 25.17 -7.84
N ALA A 597 11.08 24.51 -6.73
CA ALA A 597 11.66 24.81 -5.43
C ALA A 597 13.20 24.69 -5.37
N PRO A 598 13.87 23.77 -6.07
CA PRO A 598 15.32 23.71 -6.07
C PRO A 598 16.01 25.00 -6.59
N ALA A 599 15.30 25.79 -7.38
CA ALA A 599 15.82 27.05 -7.95
C ALA A 599 15.62 28.26 -7.03
N TRP A 600 14.94 28.12 -5.87
CA TRP A 600 14.61 29.27 -5.02
C TRP A 600 15.69 29.64 -4.01
N LYS A 601 16.77 28.87 -3.95
CA LYS A 601 17.94 29.18 -3.09
C LYS A 601 19.15 29.49 -3.95
N THR A 602 19.88 30.53 -3.59
CA THR A 602 21.17 30.86 -4.17
C THR A 602 22.28 29.92 -3.69
N GLU A 603 23.44 29.90 -4.33
CA GLU A 603 24.59 29.05 -3.92
C GLU A 603 25.04 29.30 -2.46
N ASP A 604 24.77 30.47 -1.88
CA ASP A 604 25.05 30.80 -0.48
C ASP A 604 23.86 30.53 0.45
N GLY A 605 22.88 29.74 -0.01
CA GLY A 605 21.75 29.27 0.77
C GLY A 605 20.64 30.29 1.05
N LYS A 606 20.72 31.50 0.47
CA LYS A 606 19.68 32.53 0.64
C LYS A 606 18.53 32.35 -0.33
N ILE A 607 17.35 32.89 0.05
CA ILE A 607 16.21 32.91 -0.84
C ILE A 607 16.45 33.84 -2.04
N ASP A 608 16.19 33.31 -3.24
CA ASP A 608 16.28 34.07 -4.49
C ASP A 608 14.93 34.73 -4.83
N GLY A 609 14.83 36.02 -4.55
CA GLY A 609 13.65 36.81 -4.84
C GLY A 609 13.35 36.99 -6.35
N GLU A 610 14.34 36.86 -7.22
CA GLU A 610 14.13 36.92 -8.67
C GLU A 610 13.52 35.61 -9.16
N ALA A 611 14.01 34.47 -8.69
CA ALA A 611 13.42 33.13 -8.96
C ALA A 611 11.97 33.02 -8.45
N LEU A 612 11.69 33.52 -7.24
CA LEU A 612 10.31 33.56 -6.72
C LEU A 612 9.39 34.48 -7.53
N THR A 613 9.90 35.61 -8.00
CA THR A 613 9.14 36.54 -8.88
C THR A 613 8.79 35.86 -10.21
N GLU A 614 9.73 35.15 -10.82
CA GLU A 614 9.52 34.37 -12.03
C GLU A 614 8.49 33.26 -11.76
N PHE A 615 8.66 32.48 -10.67
CA PHE A 615 7.74 31.42 -10.29
C PHE A 615 6.29 31.91 -10.20
N TYR A 616 6.03 32.94 -9.39
CA TYR A 616 4.68 33.47 -9.25
C TYR A 616 4.12 34.06 -10.55
N THR A 617 4.96 34.62 -11.39
CA THR A 617 4.55 35.16 -12.70
C THR A 617 4.06 34.04 -13.61
N LEU A 618 4.81 32.95 -13.70
CA LEU A 618 4.50 31.84 -14.57
C LEU A 618 3.39 30.94 -14.00
N ALA A 619 3.44 30.64 -12.70
CA ALA A 619 2.37 29.91 -12.02
C ALA A 619 1.01 30.60 -12.16
N LYS A 620 0.98 31.94 -12.10
CA LYS A 620 -0.24 32.72 -12.34
C LYS A 620 -0.76 32.60 -13.78
N ARG A 621 0.11 32.55 -14.78
CA ARG A 621 -0.28 32.34 -16.18
C ARG A 621 -0.84 30.94 -16.38
N ILE A 622 -0.17 29.93 -15.83
CA ILE A 622 -0.58 28.52 -15.89
C ILE A 622 -1.96 28.37 -15.23
N TRP A 623 -2.10 28.89 -14.01
CA TRP A 623 -3.37 28.84 -13.26
C TRP A 623 -4.50 29.59 -13.96
N ALA A 624 -4.22 30.74 -14.56
CA ALA A 624 -5.25 31.47 -15.29
C ALA A 624 -5.79 30.66 -16.47
N ALA A 625 -4.90 29.97 -17.21
CA ALA A 625 -5.29 29.08 -18.29
C ALA A 625 -6.09 27.87 -17.76
N GLU A 626 -5.66 27.23 -16.66
CA GLU A 626 -6.35 26.07 -16.05
C GLU A 626 -7.72 26.48 -15.51
N ASN A 627 -7.77 27.51 -14.69
CA ASN A 627 -8.99 27.96 -13.99
C ASN A 627 -10.08 28.45 -14.95
N GLU A 628 -9.73 28.96 -16.15
CA GLU A 628 -10.71 29.39 -17.16
C GLU A 628 -11.57 28.20 -17.65
N GLY A 629 -10.99 26.99 -17.76
CA GLY A 629 -11.70 25.78 -18.16
C GLY A 629 -12.24 24.94 -17.00
N LEU A 630 -12.00 25.35 -15.76
CA LEU A 630 -12.42 24.58 -14.59
C LEU A 630 -13.92 24.74 -14.34
N ARG A 631 -14.65 23.64 -14.45
CA ARG A 631 -16.08 23.57 -14.19
C ARG A 631 -16.37 23.64 -12.68
N GLU A 632 -17.47 24.30 -12.30
CA GLU A 632 -17.87 24.44 -10.89
C GLU A 632 -18.12 23.09 -10.24
N GLU A 633 -18.72 22.14 -10.98
CA GLU A 633 -18.97 20.79 -10.46
C GLU A 633 -17.65 20.04 -10.14
N ALA A 634 -16.60 20.26 -10.91
CA ALA A 634 -15.28 19.66 -10.65
C ALA A 634 -14.62 20.26 -9.41
N ARG A 635 -14.81 21.57 -9.18
CA ARG A 635 -14.33 22.25 -7.97
C ARG A 635 -15.08 21.77 -6.72
N GLU A 636 -16.42 21.71 -6.78
CA GLU A 636 -17.25 21.23 -5.68
C GLU A 636 -16.90 19.76 -5.33
N ALA A 637 -16.72 18.90 -6.33
CA ALA A 637 -16.33 17.50 -6.12
C ALA A 637 -14.93 17.37 -5.48
N TYR A 638 -14.02 18.27 -5.81
CA TYR A 638 -12.69 18.28 -5.21
C TYR A 638 -12.71 18.76 -3.76
N GLU A 639 -13.50 19.78 -3.44
CA GLU A 639 -13.68 20.24 -2.06
C GLU A 639 -14.31 19.15 -1.19
N GLU A 640 -15.32 18.43 -1.71
CA GLU A 640 -15.95 17.30 -1.03
C GLU A 640 -14.92 16.17 -0.80
N TRP A 641 -14.09 15.86 -1.82
CA TRP A 641 -13.03 14.87 -1.69
C TRP A 641 -11.99 15.25 -0.62
N LEU A 642 -11.56 16.52 -0.56
CA LEU A 642 -10.64 16.99 0.50
C LEU A 642 -11.25 16.88 1.91
N GLU A 643 -12.57 17.19 2.03
CA GLU A 643 -13.28 17.03 3.31
C GLU A 643 -13.34 15.55 3.73
N ASP A 644 -13.62 14.64 2.79
CA ASP A 644 -13.68 13.21 3.03
C ASP A 644 -12.29 12.64 3.42
N MET A 645 -11.21 13.06 2.76
CA MET A 645 -9.84 12.67 3.10
C MET A 645 -9.49 13.08 4.54
N ARG A 646 -9.78 14.35 4.90
CA ARG A 646 -9.55 14.84 6.26
C ARG A 646 -10.42 14.13 7.30
N ALA A 647 -11.67 13.85 6.96
CA ALA A 647 -12.59 13.11 7.83
C ALA A 647 -12.14 11.66 8.06
N SER A 648 -11.44 11.09 7.09
CA SER A 648 -10.81 9.76 7.18
C SER A 648 -9.46 9.78 7.92
N GLY A 649 -9.03 10.93 8.43
CA GLY A 649 -7.79 11.06 9.20
C GLY A 649 -6.52 11.24 8.35
N ILE A 650 -6.65 11.43 7.02
CA ILE A 650 -5.52 11.75 6.14
C ILE A 650 -4.99 13.14 6.48
N THR A 651 -3.70 13.25 6.64
CA THR A 651 -3.04 14.50 6.99
C THR A 651 -2.91 15.45 5.80
N GLU A 652 -2.74 16.74 6.04
CA GLU A 652 -2.47 17.73 4.97
C GLU A 652 -1.17 17.40 4.22
N GLU A 653 -0.21 16.76 4.87
CA GLU A 653 1.04 16.34 4.27
C GLU A 653 0.84 15.19 3.27
N GLU A 654 0.07 14.18 3.65
CA GLU A 654 -0.31 13.07 2.77
C GLU A 654 -1.14 13.56 1.57
N ILE A 655 -2.04 14.54 1.78
CA ILE A 655 -2.79 15.20 0.68
C ILE A 655 -1.82 15.90 -0.28
N GLN A 656 -0.83 16.64 0.23
CA GLN A 656 0.17 17.34 -0.60
C GLN A 656 1.06 16.34 -1.35
N GLU A 657 1.42 15.21 -0.73
CA GLU A 657 2.16 14.14 -1.39
C GLU A 657 1.35 13.55 -2.55
N TYR A 658 0.08 13.26 -2.34
CA TYR A 658 -0.83 12.85 -3.41
C TYR A 658 -0.89 13.89 -4.55
N GLN A 659 -0.98 15.18 -4.24
CA GLN A 659 -1.01 16.26 -5.23
C GLN A 659 0.30 16.35 -6.05
N ARG A 660 1.43 15.89 -5.52
CA ARG A 660 2.71 15.80 -6.23
C ARG A 660 2.88 14.49 -7.00
N SER A 661 2.25 13.41 -6.57
CA SER A 661 2.32 12.10 -7.21
C SER A 661 1.65 12.09 -8.59
N MET A 662 2.11 11.22 -9.47
CA MET A 662 1.46 10.89 -10.74
C MET A 662 0.38 9.81 -10.60
N GLY A 663 0.46 8.97 -9.56
CA GLY A 663 -0.48 7.86 -9.32
C GLY A 663 -1.94 8.33 -9.30
N GLY A 664 -2.82 7.58 -9.95
CA GLY A 664 -4.25 7.87 -10.09
C GLY A 664 -4.61 9.05 -11.02
N LYS A 665 -3.68 9.97 -11.31
CA LYS A 665 -3.92 11.10 -12.22
C LYS A 665 -3.93 10.67 -13.69
N MET A 666 -3.23 9.58 -14.02
CA MET A 666 -3.24 9.02 -15.37
C MET A 666 -4.64 8.55 -15.79
N LEU A 667 -5.48 8.14 -14.84
CA LEU A 667 -6.87 7.80 -15.10
C LEU A 667 -7.70 9.02 -15.57
N ASN A 668 -7.46 10.21 -15.01
CA ASN A 668 -8.11 11.44 -15.47
C ASN A 668 -7.67 11.80 -16.91
N TYR A 669 -6.40 11.57 -17.25
CA TYR A 669 -5.91 11.70 -18.63
C TYR A 669 -6.61 10.70 -19.56
N LEU A 670 -6.81 9.47 -19.11
CA LEU A 670 -7.45 8.41 -19.89
C LEU A 670 -8.88 8.77 -20.27
N VAL A 671 -9.69 9.26 -19.33
CA VAL A 671 -11.09 9.65 -19.57
C VAL A 671 -11.26 11.05 -20.17
N GLY A 672 -10.17 11.80 -20.34
CA GLY A 672 -10.16 13.12 -20.96
C GLY A 672 -10.51 14.27 -20.01
N ASP A 673 -10.43 14.06 -18.71
CA ASP A 673 -10.60 15.10 -17.70
C ASP A 673 -9.33 15.97 -17.50
N GLN A 674 -8.18 15.57 -18.08
CA GLN A 674 -6.96 16.39 -18.20
C GLN A 674 -6.13 15.98 -19.42
N GLU A 675 -5.24 16.88 -19.89
CA GLU A 675 -4.41 16.67 -21.08
C GLU A 675 -2.96 16.32 -20.74
N PHE A 676 -2.40 16.91 -19.70
CA PHE A 676 -1.04 16.67 -19.25
C PHE A 676 -1.01 16.26 -17.79
N VAL A 677 -0.16 15.31 -17.46
CA VAL A 677 -0.02 14.78 -16.10
C VAL A 677 1.38 15.06 -15.59
N PRO A 678 1.59 16.16 -14.86
CA PRO A 678 2.84 16.39 -14.12
C PRO A 678 2.80 15.62 -12.80
N GLY A 679 3.96 15.07 -12.39
CA GLY A 679 4.06 14.44 -11.08
C GLY A 679 5.36 13.68 -10.89
N VAL A 680 5.45 12.94 -9.80
CA VAL A 680 6.57 12.06 -9.49
C VAL A 680 6.14 10.60 -9.54
N ILE A 681 7.03 9.75 -10.03
CA ILE A 681 6.88 8.29 -10.01
C ILE A 681 7.80 7.74 -8.93
N SER A 682 7.23 6.92 -8.05
CA SER A 682 7.91 6.30 -6.92
C SER A 682 7.95 4.76 -7.00
N ASP A 683 7.05 4.14 -7.75
CA ASP A 683 6.84 2.69 -7.72
C ASP A 683 6.50 2.11 -9.10
N SER A 684 6.56 0.78 -9.19
CA SER A 684 6.29 0.04 -10.42
C SER A 684 4.82 0.10 -10.83
N PHE A 685 3.88 0.07 -9.89
CA PHE A 685 2.46 0.09 -10.22
C PHE A 685 2.04 1.40 -10.89
N GLY A 686 2.45 2.55 -10.34
CA GLY A 686 2.16 3.87 -10.94
C GLY A 686 2.81 4.02 -12.32
N PHE A 687 3.98 3.40 -12.53
CA PHE A 687 4.62 3.37 -13.84
C PHE A 687 3.88 2.47 -14.83
N ASP A 688 3.48 1.27 -14.41
CA ASP A 688 2.71 0.32 -15.21
C ASP A 688 1.32 0.90 -15.57
N GLU A 689 0.64 1.59 -14.62
CA GLU A 689 -0.60 2.32 -14.88
C GLU A 689 -0.41 3.36 -15.99
N MET A 690 0.64 4.19 -15.89
CA MET A 690 0.94 5.21 -16.90
C MET A 690 1.18 4.59 -18.28
N ILE A 691 2.00 3.55 -18.37
CA ILE A 691 2.30 2.85 -19.63
C ILE A 691 1.05 2.19 -20.20
N SER A 692 0.21 1.60 -19.36
CA SER A 692 -1.04 0.96 -19.80
C SER A 692 -2.03 1.96 -20.38
N CYS A 693 -2.11 3.17 -19.85
CA CYS A 693 -2.93 4.24 -20.43
C CYS A 693 -2.54 4.55 -21.89
N PHE A 694 -1.26 4.47 -22.24
CA PHE A 694 -0.80 4.70 -23.61
C PHE A 694 -1.08 3.53 -24.56
N LYS A 695 -1.46 2.34 -24.06
CA LYS A 695 -1.87 1.20 -24.89
C LYS A 695 -3.34 1.28 -25.31
N ILE A 696 -4.14 2.15 -24.71
CA ILE A 696 -5.57 2.31 -25.03
C ILE A 696 -5.74 3.04 -26.37
N LYS A 697 -6.70 2.56 -27.17
CA LYS A 697 -7.03 3.15 -28.48
C LYS A 697 -7.37 4.64 -28.35
N GLY A 698 -6.67 5.48 -29.11
CA GLY A 698 -6.82 6.93 -29.07
C GLY A 698 -5.86 7.65 -28.11
N LYS A 699 -5.05 6.89 -27.36
CA LYS A 699 -3.96 7.41 -26.48
C LYS A 699 -2.58 6.89 -26.88
N THR A 700 -2.45 6.14 -27.99
CA THR A 700 -1.21 5.50 -28.45
C THR A 700 -0.13 6.49 -28.92
N ASP A 701 -0.43 7.78 -29.04
CA ASP A 701 0.52 8.87 -29.27
C ASP A 701 0.99 9.52 -27.95
N GLY A 702 0.57 8.96 -26.81
CA GLY A 702 1.03 9.35 -25.48
C GLY A 702 2.44 8.88 -25.17
N GLY A 703 3.05 9.53 -24.19
CA GLY A 703 4.39 9.22 -23.72
C GLY A 703 4.73 10.03 -22.46
N PHE A 704 5.99 9.97 -22.07
CA PHE A 704 6.50 10.71 -20.90
C PHE A 704 7.88 11.27 -21.17
N VAL A 705 8.19 12.39 -20.49
CA VAL A 705 9.48 13.09 -20.54
C VAL A 705 9.87 13.51 -19.12
N PRO A 706 11.16 13.84 -18.84
CA PRO A 706 11.54 14.48 -17.59
C PRO A 706 10.72 15.75 -17.37
N TYR A 707 10.09 15.86 -16.22
CA TYR A 707 9.38 17.07 -15.83
C TYR A 707 10.39 18.16 -15.45
N SER A 708 10.36 19.28 -16.16
CA SER A 708 11.29 20.39 -16.01
C SER A 708 10.54 21.69 -15.81
N GLY A 709 10.88 22.40 -14.74
CA GLY A 709 10.36 23.73 -14.44
C GLY A 709 11.45 24.78 -14.45
N GLN A 710 11.63 25.52 -13.35
CA GLN A 710 12.79 26.40 -13.16
C GLN A 710 14.08 25.60 -12.96
N ALA A 711 13.97 24.38 -12.41
CA ALA A 711 15.04 23.41 -12.30
C ALA A 711 14.86 22.28 -13.33
N LYS A 712 15.96 21.66 -13.72
CA LYS A 712 16.03 20.54 -14.69
C LYS A 712 16.82 19.38 -14.10
N GLY A 713 16.55 18.15 -14.60
CA GLY A 713 17.18 16.94 -14.08
C GLY A 713 16.82 16.69 -12.62
N VAL A 714 15.55 17.01 -12.28
CA VAL A 714 15.08 16.94 -10.91
C VAL A 714 14.71 15.51 -10.53
N PHE A 715 15.09 15.12 -9.34
CA PHE A 715 14.62 13.92 -8.64
C PHE A 715 14.27 14.26 -7.19
N VAL A 716 13.40 13.49 -6.57
CA VAL A 716 13.04 13.64 -5.16
C VAL A 716 13.81 12.57 -4.38
N PRO A 717 14.79 12.93 -3.56
CA PRO A 717 15.48 11.96 -2.71
C PRO A 717 14.56 11.48 -1.60
N ASP A 718 14.78 10.25 -1.17
CA ASP A 718 14.02 9.62 -0.10
C ASP A 718 14.95 8.76 0.75
N SER A 719 14.63 8.59 2.03
CA SER A 719 15.41 7.82 2.99
C SER A 719 16.87 8.29 3.05
N ILE A 720 17.07 9.61 3.21
CA ILE A 720 18.41 10.22 3.29
C ILE A 720 19.04 9.85 4.63
N MET A 721 19.93 8.88 4.62
CA MET A 721 20.58 8.42 5.85
C MET A 721 21.85 9.24 6.17
N GLY A 722 21.93 9.73 7.41
CA GLY A 722 23.12 10.37 7.98
C GLY A 722 23.58 9.64 9.24
N ILE A 723 24.87 9.75 9.56
CA ILE A 723 25.49 9.11 10.73
C ILE A 723 26.02 10.17 11.67
N SER A 724 25.81 10.01 12.98
CA SER A 724 26.35 10.91 13.99
C SER A 724 27.88 10.86 14.03
N ARG A 725 28.52 12.02 13.98
CA ARG A 725 29.97 12.12 14.16
C ARG A 725 30.43 11.62 15.53
N THR A 726 29.57 11.65 16.53
CA THR A 726 29.88 11.28 17.91
C THR A 726 29.46 9.85 18.27
N SER A 727 28.89 9.10 17.32
CA SER A 727 28.55 7.69 17.54
C SER A 727 29.79 6.88 17.91
N ALA A 728 29.63 6.02 18.91
CA ALA A 728 30.66 5.04 19.29
C ALA A 728 30.67 3.80 18.37
N HIS A 729 29.64 3.64 17.53
CA HIS A 729 29.37 2.48 16.67
C HIS A 729 29.16 2.92 15.22
N GLN A 730 30.04 3.81 14.71
CA GLN A 730 29.95 4.27 13.31
C GLN A 730 30.16 3.12 12.30
N ASP A 731 30.90 2.11 12.66
CA ASP A 731 31.08 0.88 11.88
C ASP A 731 29.76 0.16 11.62
N ILE A 732 28.95 -0.05 12.66
CA ILE A 732 27.63 -0.68 12.55
C ILE A 732 26.67 0.24 11.77
N ALA A 733 26.71 1.55 12.05
CA ALA A 733 25.87 2.49 11.33
C ALA A 733 26.17 2.56 9.83
N VAL A 734 27.45 2.38 9.44
CA VAL A 734 27.86 2.29 8.03
C VAL A 734 27.43 0.96 7.41
N GLU A 735 27.53 -0.17 8.14
CA GLU A 735 26.99 -1.44 7.67
C GLU A 735 25.50 -1.33 7.37
N LEU A 736 24.73 -0.72 8.27
CA LEU A 736 23.30 -0.47 8.09
C LEU A 736 23.01 0.43 6.87
N LEU A 737 23.83 1.49 6.66
CA LEU A 737 23.74 2.33 5.47
C LEU A 737 23.94 1.50 4.19
N MET A 738 24.94 0.62 4.19
CA MET A 738 25.18 -0.23 3.03
C MET A 738 24.04 -1.21 2.78
N GLU A 739 23.41 -1.74 3.81
CA GLU A 739 22.22 -2.59 3.69
C GLU A 739 21.02 -1.79 3.15
N MET A 740 20.82 -0.55 3.59
CA MET A 740 19.78 0.31 3.01
C MET A 740 19.98 0.59 1.51
N LEU A 741 21.25 0.70 1.06
CA LEU A 741 21.56 0.90 -0.36
C LEU A 741 21.37 -0.38 -1.21
N GLU A 742 21.35 -1.55 -0.57
CA GLU A 742 21.11 -2.85 -1.23
C GLU A 742 19.65 -3.33 -1.12
N ASP A 743 18.86 -2.67 -0.27
CA ASP A 743 17.45 -2.96 -0.09
C ASP A 743 16.65 -2.50 -1.31
N ASP A 744 15.63 -3.26 -1.70
CA ASP A 744 14.79 -2.91 -2.84
C ASP A 744 13.73 -1.85 -2.49
N GLY A 745 13.58 -1.53 -1.20
CA GLY A 745 12.68 -0.52 -0.69
C GLY A 745 11.22 -0.81 -1.00
N TRP A 746 10.31 -0.06 -0.38
CA TRP A 746 8.89 -0.19 -0.68
C TRP A 746 8.34 0.98 -1.49
N ARG A 747 8.68 2.22 -1.12
CA ARG A 747 8.01 3.44 -1.61
C ARG A 747 8.83 4.32 -2.54
N GLY A 748 10.08 4.01 -2.79
CA GLY A 748 10.95 4.79 -3.65
C GLY A 748 11.62 3.91 -4.69
N ILE A 749 12.30 4.52 -5.64
CA ILE A 749 13.14 3.84 -6.60
C ILE A 749 14.49 3.60 -5.94
N PRO A 750 14.97 2.35 -5.81
CA PRO A 750 16.27 2.07 -5.22
C PRO A 750 17.41 2.75 -5.97
N VAL A 751 18.40 3.27 -5.23
CA VAL A 751 19.64 3.80 -5.87
C VAL A 751 20.51 2.68 -6.46
N ASN A 752 20.29 1.42 -6.04
CA ASN A 752 20.88 0.24 -6.66
C ASN A 752 20.16 -0.08 -7.98
N ARG A 753 20.91 -0.10 -9.08
CA ARG A 753 20.37 -0.25 -10.46
C ARG A 753 19.73 -1.62 -10.70
N GLU A 754 20.33 -2.67 -10.13
CA GLU A 754 19.81 -4.04 -10.26
C GLU A 754 18.49 -4.15 -9.51
N LYS A 755 18.42 -3.66 -8.27
CA LYS A 755 17.20 -3.60 -7.47
C LYS A 755 16.11 -2.74 -8.09
N CYS A 756 16.48 -1.60 -8.64
CA CYS A 756 15.57 -0.77 -9.43
C CYS A 756 14.93 -1.57 -10.60
N ARG A 757 15.75 -2.26 -11.39
CA ARG A 757 15.26 -3.05 -12.50
C ARG A 757 14.41 -4.24 -12.04
N GLU A 758 14.85 -4.97 -11.03
CA GLU A 758 14.09 -6.09 -10.44
C GLU A 758 12.72 -5.62 -9.98
N ARG A 759 12.64 -4.48 -9.28
CA ARG A 759 11.40 -3.91 -8.80
C ARG A 759 10.40 -3.58 -9.91
N PHE A 760 10.85 -2.95 -10.98
CA PHE A 760 9.99 -2.64 -12.13
C PHE A 760 9.61 -3.87 -12.98
N LEU A 761 10.32 -4.99 -12.83
CA LEU A 761 10.01 -6.26 -13.47
C LEU A 761 9.18 -7.22 -12.59
N THR A 762 8.89 -6.86 -11.33
CA THR A 762 8.19 -7.73 -10.36
C THR A 762 6.82 -8.19 -10.87
N ASN A 763 6.11 -7.33 -11.60
CA ASN A 763 4.78 -7.61 -12.13
C ASN A 763 4.82 -8.31 -13.51
N ALA A 764 6.01 -8.62 -14.05
CA ALA A 764 6.14 -9.27 -15.34
C ALA A 764 5.48 -10.66 -15.33
N THR A 765 4.54 -10.90 -16.24
CA THR A 765 3.89 -12.19 -16.44
C THR A 765 4.62 -12.99 -17.51
N GLU A 766 4.60 -14.32 -17.41
CA GLU A 766 5.28 -15.20 -18.37
C GLU A 766 4.78 -15.04 -19.83
N ASP A 767 3.51 -14.66 -19.99
CA ASP A 767 2.84 -14.47 -21.29
C ASP A 767 2.74 -13.00 -21.72
N GLY A 768 3.21 -12.05 -20.88
CA GLY A 768 3.09 -10.61 -21.10
C GLY A 768 1.65 -10.09 -20.95
N GLY A 769 0.77 -10.86 -20.30
CA GLY A 769 -0.61 -10.50 -20.04
C GLY A 769 -0.76 -9.41 -18.97
N SER A 770 -1.97 -8.89 -18.81
CA SER A 770 -2.29 -7.99 -17.71
C SER A 770 -2.27 -8.74 -16.37
N TYR A 771 -1.82 -8.05 -15.31
CA TYR A 771 -1.84 -8.60 -13.95
C TYR A 771 -2.91 -7.96 -13.06
N GLY A 772 -3.63 -6.98 -13.57
CA GLY A 772 -4.72 -6.31 -12.87
C GLY A 772 -5.60 -5.52 -13.84
N SER A 773 -6.76 -5.11 -13.38
CA SER A 773 -7.64 -4.23 -14.13
C SER A 773 -8.30 -3.22 -13.20
N MET A 774 -8.59 -2.03 -13.71
CA MET A 774 -9.31 -0.98 -13.01
C MET A 774 -10.27 -0.27 -13.95
N GLY A 775 -11.30 0.33 -13.40
CA GLY A 775 -12.26 1.12 -14.17
C GLY A 775 -12.29 2.56 -13.68
N VAL A 776 -12.42 3.48 -14.60
CA VAL A 776 -12.52 4.90 -14.31
C VAL A 776 -13.69 5.52 -15.06
N GLU A 777 -14.43 6.37 -14.36
CA GLU A 777 -15.50 7.18 -14.90
C GLU A 777 -15.09 8.66 -14.86
N ASN A 778 -15.34 9.40 -15.94
CA ASN A 778 -15.05 10.82 -15.92
C ASN A 778 -16.01 11.61 -14.99
N LEU A 779 -15.62 12.82 -14.62
CA LEU A 779 -16.33 13.64 -13.63
C LEU A 779 -17.83 13.87 -13.90
N ASP A 780 -18.26 13.86 -15.16
CA ASP A 780 -19.68 14.05 -15.51
C ASP A 780 -20.45 12.74 -15.73
N GLY A 781 -19.79 11.59 -15.54
CA GLY A 781 -20.39 10.27 -15.69
C GLY A 781 -20.78 9.92 -17.12
N SER A 782 -20.23 10.60 -18.12
CA SER A 782 -20.54 10.37 -19.54
C SER A 782 -19.64 9.36 -20.22
N ASN A 783 -18.49 9.03 -19.61
CA ASN A 783 -17.50 8.12 -20.15
C ASN A 783 -16.96 7.23 -19.05
N TYR A 784 -17.00 5.92 -19.28
CA TYR A 784 -16.37 4.89 -18.42
C TYR A 784 -15.39 4.10 -19.26
N ILE A 785 -14.19 3.90 -18.78
CA ILE A 785 -13.13 3.13 -19.44
C ILE A 785 -12.61 2.09 -18.48
N GLY A 786 -12.57 0.84 -18.92
CA GLY A 786 -11.78 -0.22 -18.27
C GLY A 786 -10.32 -0.11 -18.72
N LEU A 787 -9.39 -0.23 -17.79
CA LEU A 787 -7.95 -0.24 -18.02
C LEU A 787 -7.37 -1.54 -17.48
N ASP A 788 -6.84 -2.37 -18.37
CA ASP A 788 -6.02 -3.51 -17.98
C ASP A 788 -4.59 -3.02 -17.71
N ILE A 789 -4.04 -3.41 -16.56
CA ILE A 789 -2.70 -3.01 -16.14
C ILE A 789 -1.69 -4.04 -16.64
N TYR A 790 -0.83 -3.62 -17.54
CA TYR A 790 0.26 -4.41 -18.10
C TYR A 790 1.59 -4.01 -17.48
N PRO A 791 2.47 -4.95 -17.20
CA PRO A 791 3.82 -4.63 -16.78
C PRO A 791 4.53 -3.82 -17.87
N ALA A 792 5.38 -2.87 -17.44
CA ALA A 792 6.24 -2.11 -18.34
C ALA A 792 7.25 -3.03 -19.01
N SER A 793 7.53 -2.77 -20.29
CA SER A 793 8.55 -3.49 -21.04
C SER A 793 9.97 -3.09 -20.61
N GLU A 794 10.95 -3.94 -20.91
CA GLU A 794 12.37 -3.62 -20.69
C GLU A 794 12.83 -2.34 -21.40
N GLU A 795 12.22 -1.98 -22.53
CA GLU A 795 12.51 -0.74 -23.25
C GLU A 795 11.99 0.48 -22.50
N GLU A 796 10.78 0.43 -21.98
CA GLU A 796 10.16 1.49 -21.18
C GLU A 796 10.88 1.68 -19.84
N ILE A 797 11.24 0.58 -19.16
CA ILE A 797 12.08 0.61 -17.93
C ILE A 797 13.47 1.21 -18.26
N GLY A 798 14.07 0.81 -19.39
CA GLY A 798 15.34 1.35 -19.85
C GLY A 798 15.29 2.85 -20.09
N LEU A 799 14.18 3.39 -20.61
CA LEU A 799 13.96 4.83 -20.77
C LEU A 799 13.85 5.54 -19.41
N LEU A 800 13.11 4.97 -18.46
CA LEU A 800 12.98 5.49 -17.10
C LEU A 800 14.35 5.53 -16.40
N MET A 801 15.12 4.45 -16.47
CA MET A 801 16.47 4.37 -15.90
C MET A 801 17.41 5.41 -16.53
N LYS A 802 17.28 5.67 -17.83
CA LYS A 802 18.06 6.72 -18.50
C LYS A 802 17.72 8.13 -17.98
N ILE A 803 16.44 8.41 -17.71
CA ILE A 803 16.02 9.67 -17.08
C ILE A 803 16.64 9.78 -15.68
N ALA A 804 16.65 8.69 -14.92
CA ALA A 804 17.30 8.64 -13.60
C ALA A 804 18.81 8.92 -13.68
N GLU A 805 19.51 8.42 -14.70
CA GLU A 805 20.94 8.70 -14.95
C GLU A 805 21.24 10.17 -15.23
N GLU A 806 20.29 10.89 -15.80
CA GLU A 806 20.42 12.33 -16.11
C GLU A 806 20.05 13.22 -14.90
N GLY A 807 19.44 12.62 -13.83
CA GLY A 807 19.08 13.31 -12.60
C GLY A 807 20.31 13.86 -11.87
N ASN A 808 20.29 15.16 -11.54
CA ASN A 808 21.42 15.84 -10.87
C ASN A 808 20.98 16.99 -9.94
N THR A 809 19.71 17.22 -9.81
CA THR A 809 19.12 18.30 -9.00
C THR A 809 18.17 17.68 -7.98
N PRO A 810 18.61 17.53 -6.72
CA PRO A 810 17.73 17.00 -5.68
C PRO A 810 16.68 18.03 -5.28
N TYR A 811 15.42 17.61 -5.24
CA TYR A 811 14.38 18.35 -4.57
C TYR A 811 14.29 17.87 -3.12
N VAL A 812 15.13 18.43 -2.27
CA VAL A 812 15.04 18.21 -0.81
C VAL A 812 13.97 19.13 -0.26
N ARG A 813 12.93 18.54 0.32
CA ARG A 813 11.78 19.27 0.83
C ARG A 813 12.20 20.24 1.94
N ASP A 814 11.66 21.46 1.88
CA ASP A 814 11.76 22.47 2.92
C ASP A 814 10.34 22.97 3.24
N SER A 815 9.68 22.27 4.16
CA SER A 815 8.27 22.50 4.49
C SER A 815 8.00 23.94 4.96
N VAL A 816 8.99 24.63 5.57
CA VAL A 816 8.84 26.02 6.03
C VAL A 816 8.86 26.99 4.85
N LEU A 817 9.82 26.84 3.93
CA LEU A 817 9.90 27.66 2.73
C LEU A 817 8.71 27.40 1.81
N GLU A 818 8.42 26.15 1.52
CA GLU A 818 7.32 25.73 0.65
C GLU A 818 5.96 26.18 1.20
N GLY A 819 5.73 26.02 2.48
CA GLY A 819 4.51 26.50 3.15
C GLY A 819 4.35 28.02 3.02
N ALA A 820 5.44 28.79 3.20
CA ALA A 820 5.40 30.23 3.02
C ALA A 820 5.12 30.62 1.55
N VAL A 821 5.74 29.92 0.59
CA VAL A 821 5.54 30.15 -0.85
C VAL A 821 4.12 29.79 -1.27
N CYS A 822 3.59 28.64 -0.84
CA CYS A 822 2.22 28.23 -1.18
C CYS A 822 1.17 29.16 -0.57
N GLU A 823 1.30 29.58 0.68
CA GLU A 823 0.41 30.52 1.33
C GLU A 823 0.33 31.89 0.62
N ALA A 824 1.49 32.45 0.25
CA ALA A 824 1.53 33.68 -0.54
C ALA A 824 1.04 33.44 -1.98
N GLY A 825 1.40 32.29 -2.55
CA GLY A 825 1.03 31.88 -3.92
C GLY A 825 -0.48 31.77 -4.10
N LYS A 826 -1.20 31.13 -3.18
CA LYS A 826 -2.67 31.06 -3.21
C LYS A 826 -3.29 32.46 -3.34
N LYS A 827 -2.80 33.44 -2.59
CA LYS A 827 -3.29 34.84 -2.67
C LYS A 827 -2.95 35.50 -4.01
N VAL A 828 -1.76 35.19 -4.59
CA VAL A 828 -1.36 35.69 -5.92
C VAL A 828 -2.24 35.10 -7.02
N LEU A 829 -2.51 33.80 -6.99
CA LEU A 829 -3.34 33.12 -7.97
C LEU A 829 -4.80 33.60 -7.93
N ARG A 830 -5.31 33.91 -6.74
CA ARG A 830 -6.65 34.54 -6.56
C ARG A 830 -6.69 36.02 -6.93
N GLY A 831 -5.53 36.66 -7.16
CA GLY A 831 -5.46 38.09 -7.40
C GLY A 831 -5.64 38.98 -6.16
N GLU A 832 -5.56 38.40 -4.97
CA GLU A 832 -5.67 39.09 -3.68
C GLU A 832 -4.37 39.77 -3.25
N MET A 833 -3.24 39.35 -3.83
CA MET A 833 -1.91 39.87 -3.55
C MET A 833 -1.12 40.10 -4.84
N ASP A 834 -0.35 41.18 -4.91
CA ASP A 834 0.61 41.34 -6.02
C ASP A 834 1.89 40.52 -5.77
N ILE A 835 2.61 40.20 -6.85
CA ILE A 835 3.77 39.32 -6.82
C ILE A 835 4.91 39.89 -5.95
N ALA A 836 5.15 41.20 -6.02
CA ALA A 836 6.19 41.83 -5.22
C ALA A 836 5.92 41.73 -3.72
N ALA A 837 4.65 41.94 -3.31
CA ALA A 837 4.25 41.75 -1.93
C ALA A 837 4.34 40.28 -1.47
N ALA A 838 4.03 39.34 -2.35
CA ALA A 838 4.17 37.91 -2.05
C ALA A 838 5.62 37.50 -1.81
N VAL A 839 6.54 37.97 -2.66
CA VAL A 839 7.99 37.74 -2.50
C VAL A 839 8.49 38.35 -1.19
N GLU A 840 8.08 39.60 -0.86
CA GLU A 840 8.45 40.25 0.38
C GLU A 840 7.89 39.49 1.61
N GLU A 841 6.65 38.96 1.52
CA GLU A 841 6.06 38.14 2.60
C GLU A 841 6.84 36.85 2.83
N VAL A 842 7.22 36.12 1.75
CA VAL A 842 8.03 34.90 1.84
C VAL A 842 9.39 35.20 2.42
N MET A 843 10.11 36.17 1.87
CA MET A 843 11.45 36.56 2.37
C MET A 843 11.40 36.94 3.85
N GLY A 844 10.38 37.68 4.28
CA GLY A 844 10.23 38.10 5.66
C GLY A 844 9.90 36.93 6.62
N LYS A 845 9.09 35.97 6.20
CA LYS A 845 8.77 34.77 7.00
C LYS A 845 9.97 33.83 7.15
N THR A 846 10.78 33.70 6.11
CA THR A 846 11.89 32.76 6.07
C THR A 846 13.21 33.34 6.59
N GLU A 847 13.37 34.68 6.71
CA GLU A 847 14.60 35.34 7.18
C GLU A 847 15.00 34.88 8.60
N ILE A 848 14.02 34.69 9.49
CA ILE A 848 14.24 34.19 10.86
C ILE A 848 14.66 32.72 10.81
N TYR A 849 13.92 31.90 10.07
CA TYR A 849 14.18 30.47 9.90
C TYR A 849 15.59 30.20 9.31
N MET A 850 15.99 30.95 8.28
CA MET A 850 17.31 30.80 7.63
C MET A 850 18.46 31.31 8.50
N SER A 851 18.17 32.05 9.59
CA SER A 851 19.17 32.56 10.54
C SER A 851 19.35 31.67 11.77
N GLU A 852 18.47 30.74 12.03
CA GLU A 852 18.53 29.76 13.13
C GLU A 852 19.25 28.47 12.73
#